data_053cc4f91f9bd7e2064e3363536cd600
#
_entry.id   053cc4f91f9bd7e2064e3363536cd600
#
_cell.length_a   1.000
_cell.length_b   1.000
_cell.length_c   1.000
_cell.angle_alpha   90.00
_cell.angle_beta   90.00
_cell.angle_gamma   90.00
#
_symmetry.space_group_name_H-M   'P 1'
#
loop_
_entity.id
_entity.type
_entity.pdbx_description
1 polymer ?
#
loop_
_entity_poly.entity_id
_entity_poly.type
_entity_poly.pdbx_seq_one_letter_code
_entity_poly.pdbx_strand_id
1 'polypeptide(L)'
;MPRTITITTERIRRVIVRTLRSPGDDPFPRERRPIHEEPTPETATTQERNVMNRKLIAAFVFVTLAAVPARPQGPPFVAGLRLPSKIAFTRHHNLVVAEAGTPANNSGRISLVDRATATRRTLVEGLPSGISRAEEPGSPSGPSGVAVQDRTLYVTIGVGDAVLPGPAPGTEQRNDSAASPILASLLSLESSAPLDVAAGGFVLAPSDHATLKSGDAVTLHNSAGDTLVVRLVADFPDFTEEPRPDFPANVRAGNPFGVVQQGQTLYVVDASQNVVRRVDANTGQTTTLSTIGKIQNPTPIGAPFIDPVPDSIHLRGNDLVVTTLTGFPFPAGKASVLKIGTDDGAAETLVANLTSAIDSAPLGSGADDPLVVLEFSTNMLQGAPGRLRLVTPSGASTTIAEGLPTPTSMAVDAATGEVFVTHIFPGFITRINAAALLPAAAPSAIVPVVASTPGAFNAHYTTSMQISNPYPFAISGRMVVHPAGLAGSAADPSTPYSLAPFQTGTIDHVIASGTGSVDVFAAVGSAPAIVTIVRDTTSMNQLQIPTVDVSDALTMGTRGTLITPASSGQRFNIGIRTLGGGASMVIRLYDSSGALLSTHTRFFGPNVFQQYSFAELLDASLGANQAITFEVLGGSAIVYGSAVDNTTGAMSLQLAQGVND
;
A
#
# COMPACT_ATOMS: atom_id res chain seq x y z
N MET A 1 2.95 43.05 -11.82
CA MET A 1 2.56 43.35 -10.43
C MET A 1 1.18 42.74 -10.20
N PRO A 2 1.03 41.69 -9.44
CA PRO A 2 -0.29 41.13 -9.12
C PRO A 2 -0.91 41.91 -7.96
N ARG A 3 -2.19 42.24 -8.08
CA ARG A 3 -2.96 42.91 -7.04
C ARG A 3 -3.36 41.85 -5.98
N THR A 4 -2.85 42.01 -4.78
CA THR A 4 -3.25 41.25 -3.59
C THR A 4 -4.63 41.76 -3.15
N ILE A 5 -5.62 40.85 -3.11
CA ILE A 5 -6.94 41.13 -2.51
C ILE A 5 -6.85 40.72 -1.05
N THR A 6 -6.81 41.71 -0.17
CA THR A 6 -6.86 41.51 1.28
C THR A 6 -8.32 41.46 1.72
N ILE A 7 -8.82 40.30 2.14
CA ILE A 7 -10.16 40.15 2.75
C ILE A 7 -10.00 40.35 4.25
N THR A 8 -10.54 41.41 4.81
CA THR A 8 -10.45 41.70 6.24
C THR A 8 -11.41 40.87 7.05
N THR A 9 -10.92 40.39 8.20
CA THR A 9 -11.55 39.50 9.19
C THR A 9 -12.91 39.97 9.74
N GLU A 10 -13.29 41.18 9.50
CA GLU A 10 -14.51 41.82 10.03
C GLU A 10 -15.80 41.44 9.31
N ARG A 11 -15.72 41.02 8.02
CA ARG A 11 -16.90 40.56 7.28
C ARG A 11 -17.36 39.15 7.67
N ILE A 12 -16.43 38.34 8.14
CA ILE A 12 -16.70 36.95 8.56
C ILE A 12 -17.40 36.94 9.94
N ARG A 13 -17.03 37.84 10.85
CA ARG A 13 -17.68 37.97 12.15
C ARG A 13 -19.17 38.35 12.10
N ARG A 14 -19.61 39.10 11.09
CA ARG A 14 -21.03 39.53 10.97
C ARG A 14 -21.95 38.42 10.50
N VAL A 15 -21.46 37.43 9.78
CA VAL A 15 -22.28 36.27 9.35
C VAL A 15 -22.48 35.29 10.50
N ILE A 16 -21.42 35.05 11.29
CA ILE A 16 -21.46 34.08 12.41
C ILE A 16 -22.37 34.58 13.57
N VAL A 17 -22.39 35.89 13.86
CA VAL A 17 -23.21 36.46 14.95
C VAL A 17 -24.70 36.48 14.65
N ARG A 18 -25.12 36.41 13.37
CA ARG A 18 -26.55 36.37 13.01
C ARG A 18 -27.18 34.98 13.12
N THR A 19 -26.39 33.91 13.14
CA THR A 19 -26.87 32.53 13.18
C THR A 19 -27.00 31.97 14.61
N LEU A 20 -26.51 32.69 15.63
CA LEU A 20 -26.48 32.23 17.03
C LEU A 20 -27.35 33.03 18.00
N ARG A 21 -28.28 33.89 17.51
CA ARG A 21 -29.25 34.53 18.39
C ARG A 21 -30.60 33.86 18.31
N SER A 22 -30.95 33.13 19.37
CA SER A 22 -32.33 32.74 19.67
C SER A 22 -33.20 33.96 19.83
N PRO A 23 -34.46 33.94 19.36
CA PRO A 23 -35.42 35.04 19.61
C PRO A 23 -35.98 34.91 21.01
N GLY A 24 -35.72 35.89 21.85
CA GLY A 24 -36.32 35.99 23.14
C GLY A 24 -35.57 36.95 24.07
N ASP A 25 -35.79 38.28 23.88
CA ASP A 25 -35.73 39.31 24.92
C ASP A 25 -36.04 40.66 24.26
N ASP A 26 -37.30 41.06 24.34
CA ASP A 26 -37.73 42.46 24.27
C ASP A 26 -38.96 42.65 25.18
N PRO A 27 -39.02 43.71 26.00
CA PRO A 27 -40.05 43.86 27.03
C PRO A 27 -41.24 44.76 26.59
N PHE A 28 -42.42 44.22 26.86
CA PHE A 28 -43.72 44.87 27.09
C PHE A 28 -44.50 45.56 25.92
N PRO A 29 -45.88 45.57 25.98
CA PRO A 29 -46.83 45.23 27.06
C PRO A 29 -47.97 44.26 26.69
N ARG A 30 -48.69 43.86 27.69
CA ARG A 30 -49.83 42.95 27.79
C ARG A 30 -51.03 43.41 26.98
N GLU A 31 -51.61 42.49 26.19
CA GLU A 31 -53.07 42.40 25.99
C GLU A 31 -53.55 40.93 26.00
N ARG A 32 -54.63 40.68 26.72
CA ARG A 32 -55.25 39.34 26.88
C ARG A 32 -56.10 39.01 25.71
N ARG A 33 -55.94 37.81 25.12
CA ARG A 33 -57.02 37.04 24.45
C ARG A 33 -56.69 35.52 24.45
N PRO A 34 -57.65 34.64 24.13
CA PRO A 34 -57.93 33.45 24.94
C PRO A 34 -57.19 32.21 24.53
N ILE A 35 -57.23 31.26 25.44
CA ILE A 35 -56.65 29.91 25.45
C ILE A 35 -57.07 29.13 24.21
N HIS A 36 -56.11 28.74 23.39
CA HIS A 36 -56.22 27.59 22.51
C HIS A 36 -55.16 26.58 22.93
N GLU A 37 -55.57 25.34 23.06
CA GLU A 37 -54.82 24.18 23.50
C GLU A 37 -53.48 24.05 22.73
N GLU A 38 -52.37 23.95 23.44
CA GLU A 38 -51.07 23.53 22.91
C GLU A 38 -51.17 22.06 22.45
N PRO A 39 -50.74 21.74 21.25
CA PRO A 39 -50.52 20.33 20.87
C PRO A 39 -49.27 19.80 21.60
N THR A 40 -49.45 18.64 22.18
CA THR A 40 -48.40 17.86 22.86
C THR A 40 -47.14 17.68 22.00
N PRO A 41 -45.93 17.51 22.61
CA PRO A 41 -44.63 17.51 21.88
C PRO A 41 -44.32 16.27 21.04
N GLU A 42 -45.32 15.43 20.72
CA GLU A 42 -45.10 14.13 20.06
C GLU A 42 -45.13 14.13 18.52
N THR A 43 -45.34 15.27 17.86
CA THR A 43 -45.44 15.34 16.40
C THR A 43 -44.48 16.34 15.73
N ALA A 44 -43.29 16.55 16.27
CA ALA A 44 -42.17 17.07 15.45
C ALA A 44 -41.72 15.93 14.53
N THR A 45 -42.21 15.98 13.29
CA THR A 45 -42.05 14.90 12.31
C THR A 45 -40.55 14.60 12.09
N THR A 46 -40.23 13.33 11.97
CA THR A 46 -38.95 12.77 11.55
C THR A 46 -38.30 13.54 10.37
N GLN A 47 -39.13 14.24 9.61
CA GLN A 47 -38.79 15.02 8.43
C GLN A 47 -38.03 16.33 8.76
N GLU A 48 -38.43 17.10 9.79
CA GLU A 48 -37.70 18.33 10.17
C GLU A 48 -36.34 18.03 10.79
N ARG A 49 -36.22 16.92 11.52
CA ARG A 49 -34.91 16.46 12.03
C ARG A 49 -33.96 16.03 10.91
N ASN A 50 -34.48 15.40 9.85
CA ASN A 50 -33.67 15.01 8.69
C ASN A 50 -33.20 16.22 7.88
N VAL A 51 -34.03 17.28 7.76
CA VAL A 51 -33.68 18.53 7.03
C VAL A 51 -32.54 19.28 7.72
N MET A 52 -32.57 19.39 9.05
CA MET A 52 -31.55 20.09 9.83
C MET A 52 -30.22 19.32 9.80
N ASN A 53 -30.28 17.99 9.78
CA ASN A 53 -29.11 17.13 9.81
C ASN A 53 -28.33 17.08 8.49
N ARG A 54 -28.99 17.25 7.33
CA ARG A 54 -28.30 17.21 6.02
C ARG A 54 -27.75 18.57 5.58
N LYS A 55 -28.33 19.69 6.03
CA LYS A 55 -27.73 21.02 5.82
C LYS A 55 -26.42 21.22 6.60
N LEU A 56 -26.20 20.45 7.66
CA LEU A 56 -24.96 20.45 8.43
C LEU A 56 -23.82 19.68 7.72
N ILE A 57 -24.10 18.68 6.89
CA ILE A 57 -23.09 17.89 6.19
C ILE A 57 -22.32 18.74 5.17
N ALA A 58 -23.04 19.54 4.40
CA ALA A 58 -22.46 20.40 3.36
C ALA A 58 -21.61 21.55 3.89
N ALA A 59 -21.91 22.05 5.08
CA ALA A 59 -21.17 23.17 5.69
C ALA A 59 -19.81 22.76 6.31
N PHE A 60 -19.60 21.45 6.56
CA PHE A 60 -18.47 21.02 7.38
C PHE A 60 -17.18 20.74 6.59
N VAL A 61 -17.23 20.38 5.32
CA VAL A 61 -16.02 20.10 4.54
C VAL A 61 -15.20 21.38 4.28
N PHE A 62 -15.80 22.56 4.36
CA PHE A 62 -15.13 23.84 4.05
C PHE A 62 -14.79 24.75 5.25
N VAL A 63 -15.33 24.51 6.45
CA VAL A 63 -15.13 25.41 7.61
C VAL A 63 -13.84 25.12 8.38
N THR A 64 -13.14 24.05 8.12
CA THR A 64 -12.06 23.57 9.00
C THR A 64 -10.65 23.96 8.59
N LEU A 65 -10.47 24.92 7.72
CA LEU A 65 -9.15 25.56 7.51
C LEU A 65 -8.75 26.54 8.62
N ALA A 66 -9.54 26.67 9.68
CA ALA A 66 -9.23 27.54 10.82
C ALA A 66 -8.65 26.73 11.99
N ALA A 67 -7.32 26.57 11.94
CA ALA A 67 -6.42 26.56 13.09
C ALA A 67 -6.70 25.57 14.24
N VAL A 68 -6.34 24.31 14.03
CA VAL A 68 -5.65 23.55 15.09
C VAL A 68 -4.15 23.70 14.79
N PRO A 69 -3.28 24.07 15.75
CA PRO A 69 -1.85 24.08 15.52
C PRO A 69 -1.41 22.63 15.32
N ALA A 70 -1.32 22.21 14.04
CA ALA A 70 -0.62 21.00 13.68
C ALA A 70 0.81 21.15 14.20
N ARG A 71 1.33 20.15 14.91
CA ARG A 71 2.77 20.04 15.11
C ARG A 71 3.42 20.16 13.74
N PRO A 72 4.48 20.96 13.56
CA PRO A 72 5.08 21.15 12.27
C PRO A 72 5.58 19.81 11.76
N GLN A 73 4.85 19.20 10.86
CA GLN A 73 5.40 18.21 9.95
C GLN A 73 6.38 18.98 9.08
N GLY A 74 7.53 18.37 8.73
CA GLY A 74 8.50 18.99 7.83
C GLY A 74 7.85 19.46 6.51
N PRO A 75 8.59 20.11 5.63
CA PRO A 75 8.05 20.58 4.36
C PRO A 75 7.41 19.41 3.59
N PRO A 76 6.36 19.67 2.78
CA PRO A 76 5.76 18.65 1.93
C PRO A 76 6.82 17.94 1.07
N PHE A 77 6.71 16.62 0.94
CA PHE A 77 7.56 15.85 0.04
C PHE A 77 7.33 16.26 -1.42
N VAL A 78 6.06 16.40 -1.82
CA VAL A 78 5.64 16.93 -3.11
C VAL A 78 4.40 17.81 -2.90
N ALA A 79 4.29 18.93 -3.60
CA ALA A 79 3.15 19.83 -3.54
C ALA A 79 2.60 20.15 -4.94
N GLY A 80 1.48 20.89 -5.01
CA GLY A 80 0.85 21.31 -6.27
C GLY A 80 0.04 20.20 -6.95
N LEU A 81 -0.46 19.25 -6.17
CA LEU A 81 -1.43 18.26 -6.62
C LEU A 81 -2.85 18.85 -6.66
N ARG A 82 -3.69 18.33 -7.57
CA ARG A 82 -5.06 18.78 -7.80
C ARG A 82 -6.05 17.82 -7.15
N LEU A 83 -6.31 17.97 -5.85
CA LEU A 83 -7.15 17.06 -5.06
C LEU A 83 -6.72 15.60 -5.21
N PRO A 84 -5.53 15.22 -4.68
CA PRO A 84 -5.05 13.85 -4.75
C PRO A 84 -5.94 12.92 -3.94
N SER A 85 -6.44 11.88 -4.59
CA SER A 85 -7.38 10.90 -4.02
C SER A 85 -6.68 9.59 -3.64
N LYS A 86 -5.83 9.05 -4.51
CA LYS A 86 -5.13 7.78 -4.30
C LYS A 86 -3.66 7.88 -4.69
N ILE A 87 -2.81 7.13 -3.96
CA ILE A 87 -1.38 7.00 -4.23
C ILE A 87 -1.01 5.52 -4.26
N ALA A 88 -0.17 5.12 -5.20
CA ALA A 88 0.36 3.77 -5.30
C ALA A 88 1.83 3.80 -5.72
N PHE A 89 2.55 2.70 -5.48
CA PHE A 89 3.90 2.52 -6.02
C PHE A 89 3.86 2.00 -7.46
N THR A 90 4.81 2.46 -8.28
CA THR A 90 5.21 1.76 -9.49
C THR A 90 6.01 0.51 -9.12
N ARG A 91 6.31 -0.33 -10.13
CA ARG A 91 7.14 -1.52 -9.93
C ARG A 91 8.49 -1.22 -9.25
N HIS A 92 9.05 -0.04 -9.49
CA HIS A 92 10.34 0.38 -8.97
C HIS A 92 10.24 1.42 -7.84
N HIS A 93 9.11 1.40 -7.12
CA HIS A 93 8.86 2.20 -5.92
C HIS A 93 8.85 3.72 -6.13
N ASN A 94 8.69 4.22 -7.38
CA ASN A 94 8.23 5.58 -7.60
C ASN A 94 6.72 5.66 -7.31
N LEU A 95 6.15 6.87 -7.34
CA LEU A 95 4.75 7.05 -6.94
C LEU A 95 3.88 7.43 -8.13
N VAL A 96 2.71 6.84 -8.18
CA VAL A 96 1.59 7.24 -9.05
C VAL A 96 0.53 7.87 -8.17
N VAL A 97 -0.01 9.02 -8.59
CA VAL A 97 -1.05 9.74 -7.86
C VAL A 97 -2.24 9.99 -8.77
N ALA A 98 -3.41 9.51 -8.35
CA ALA A 98 -4.69 9.88 -8.96
C ALA A 98 -5.15 11.21 -8.36
N GLU A 99 -5.53 12.15 -9.22
CA GLU A 99 -5.96 13.49 -8.83
C GLU A 99 -7.34 13.78 -9.42
N ALA A 100 -8.31 14.08 -8.57
CA ALA A 100 -9.70 14.33 -8.98
C ALA A 100 -9.84 15.56 -9.91
N GLY A 101 -8.88 16.48 -9.86
CA GLY A 101 -8.82 17.61 -10.75
C GLY A 101 -9.03 18.96 -10.07
N THR A 102 -9.59 19.90 -10.83
CA THR A 102 -9.92 21.27 -10.43
C THR A 102 -11.43 21.49 -10.61
N PRO A 103 -11.98 22.68 -10.27
CA PRO A 103 -13.38 22.98 -10.58
C PRO A 103 -13.75 22.96 -12.08
N ALA A 104 -12.77 22.91 -12.99
CA ALA A 104 -13.04 22.76 -14.42
C ALA A 104 -13.42 21.31 -14.75
N ASN A 105 -14.42 21.13 -15.61
CA ASN A 105 -14.81 19.81 -16.11
C ASN A 105 -13.65 19.13 -16.83
N ASN A 106 -13.57 17.81 -16.70
CA ASN A 106 -12.57 16.97 -17.37
C ASN A 106 -11.12 17.44 -17.10
N SER A 107 -10.85 17.83 -15.86
CA SER A 107 -9.54 18.28 -15.38
C SER A 107 -8.81 17.25 -14.53
N GLY A 108 -9.34 16.04 -14.45
CA GLY A 108 -8.74 14.89 -13.79
C GLY A 108 -7.35 14.57 -14.35
N ARG A 109 -6.46 14.07 -13.51
CA ARG A 109 -5.06 13.86 -13.89
C ARG A 109 -4.43 12.68 -13.16
N ILE A 110 -3.44 12.03 -13.80
CA ILE A 110 -2.50 11.11 -13.15
C ILE A 110 -1.12 11.78 -13.14
N SER A 111 -0.51 11.85 -11.99
CA SER A 111 0.87 12.29 -11.80
C SER A 111 1.80 11.14 -11.46
N LEU A 112 3.04 11.22 -11.97
CA LEU A 112 4.16 10.38 -11.57
C LEU A 112 5.10 11.22 -10.71
N VAL A 113 5.62 10.63 -9.63
CA VAL A 113 6.57 11.28 -8.73
C VAL A 113 7.81 10.40 -8.59
N ASP A 114 8.95 10.95 -8.95
CA ASP A 114 10.24 10.33 -8.68
C ASP A 114 10.54 10.41 -7.18
N ARG A 115 10.67 9.25 -6.54
CA ARG A 115 10.84 9.16 -5.08
C ARG A 115 12.18 9.69 -4.60
N ALA A 116 13.24 9.56 -5.41
CA ALA A 116 14.57 9.98 -5.02
C ALA A 116 14.73 11.51 -5.05
N THR A 117 14.12 12.15 -6.05
CA THR A 117 14.25 13.60 -6.30
C THR A 117 13.05 14.41 -5.86
N ALA A 118 11.94 13.77 -5.49
CA ALA A 118 10.64 14.39 -5.23
C ALA A 118 10.09 15.18 -6.46
N THR A 119 10.58 14.86 -7.65
CA THR A 119 10.15 15.55 -8.89
C THR A 119 8.84 14.96 -9.38
N ARG A 120 7.81 15.80 -9.53
CA ARG A 120 6.51 15.46 -10.09
C ARG A 120 6.45 15.75 -11.58
N ARG A 121 5.89 14.86 -12.35
CA ARG A 121 5.50 15.06 -13.75
C ARG A 121 4.06 14.61 -13.97
N THR A 122 3.34 15.24 -14.87
CA THR A 122 2.01 14.79 -15.29
C THR A 122 2.16 13.66 -16.30
N LEU A 123 1.59 12.49 -16.02
CA LEU A 123 1.50 11.42 -17.01
C LEU A 123 0.43 11.79 -18.05
N VAL A 124 -0.80 11.95 -17.60
CA VAL A 124 -1.95 12.28 -18.43
C VAL A 124 -2.87 13.23 -17.68
N GLU A 125 -3.43 14.19 -18.41
CA GLU A 125 -4.51 15.07 -17.94
C GLU A 125 -5.68 15.05 -18.92
N GLY A 126 -6.79 15.69 -18.54
CA GLY A 126 -8.02 15.65 -19.32
C GLY A 126 -8.90 14.43 -19.02
N LEU A 127 -8.60 13.68 -17.93
CA LEU A 127 -9.43 12.55 -17.51
C LEU A 127 -10.81 13.06 -17.04
N PRO A 128 -11.86 12.22 -17.17
CA PRO A 128 -13.22 12.57 -16.77
C PRO A 128 -13.27 13.09 -15.34
N SER A 129 -13.88 14.24 -15.15
CA SER A 129 -14.15 14.84 -13.84
C SER A 129 -15.23 15.91 -13.95
N GLY A 130 -15.96 16.12 -12.85
CA GLY A 130 -16.99 17.15 -12.73
C GLY A 130 -17.13 17.56 -11.28
N ILE A 131 -17.98 18.56 -11.00
CA ILE A 131 -18.27 18.99 -9.64
C ILE A 131 -19.37 18.12 -9.07
N SER A 132 -19.01 17.22 -8.17
CA SER A 132 -20.00 16.53 -7.33
C SER A 132 -20.69 17.54 -6.44
N ARG A 133 -22.03 17.59 -6.54
CA ARG A 133 -22.91 18.48 -5.77
C ARG A 133 -23.78 17.70 -4.79
N ALA A 134 -23.51 16.42 -4.60
CA ALA A 134 -24.11 15.64 -3.53
C ALA A 134 -23.89 16.28 -2.16
N GLU A 135 -22.87 17.11 -2.06
CA GLU A 135 -22.51 17.91 -0.89
C GLU A 135 -22.41 19.40 -1.28
N GLU A 136 -22.73 20.29 -0.37
CA GLU A 136 -22.51 21.72 -0.58
C GLU A 136 -21.49 22.29 0.42
N PRO A 137 -20.48 23.04 -0.06
CA PRO A 137 -20.21 23.34 -1.46
C PRO A 137 -19.68 22.13 -2.21
N GLY A 138 -20.05 21.98 -3.48
CA GLY A 138 -19.60 20.87 -4.32
C GLY A 138 -18.07 20.82 -4.46
N SER A 139 -17.52 19.62 -4.63
CA SER A 139 -16.09 19.38 -4.80
C SER A 139 -15.81 18.64 -6.11
N PRO A 140 -14.62 18.84 -6.75
CA PRO A 140 -14.21 18.05 -7.88
C PRO A 140 -14.17 16.55 -7.56
N SER A 141 -14.76 15.74 -8.43
CA SER A 141 -14.73 14.28 -8.42
C SER A 141 -14.34 13.78 -9.80
N GLY A 142 -13.42 12.85 -9.88
CA GLY A 142 -12.80 12.37 -11.10
C GLY A 142 -11.97 11.13 -10.80
N PRO A 143 -10.70 11.01 -11.25
CA PRO A 143 -9.81 9.93 -10.89
C PRO A 143 -9.76 9.72 -9.38
N SER A 144 -10.22 8.55 -8.92
CA SER A 144 -10.41 8.26 -7.49
C SER A 144 -9.51 7.15 -6.99
N GLY A 145 -9.29 6.08 -7.76
CA GLY A 145 -8.42 4.95 -7.44
C GLY A 145 -7.41 4.66 -8.52
N VAL A 146 -6.32 3.99 -8.16
CA VAL A 146 -5.31 3.54 -9.11
C VAL A 146 -4.73 2.19 -8.68
N ALA A 147 -4.66 1.25 -9.65
CA ALA A 147 -3.89 0.01 -9.53
C ALA A 147 -2.80 0.01 -10.61
N VAL A 148 -1.60 -0.45 -10.25
CA VAL A 148 -0.42 -0.40 -11.11
C VAL A 148 0.02 -1.82 -11.46
N GLN A 149 0.14 -2.10 -12.76
CA GLN A 149 0.70 -3.35 -13.27
C GLN A 149 1.69 -3.05 -14.40
N ASP A 150 2.98 -3.11 -14.10
CA ASP A 150 4.08 -2.87 -15.03
C ASP A 150 3.94 -1.54 -15.81
N ARG A 151 3.43 -1.58 -17.05
CA ARG A 151 3.19 -0.40 -17.91
C ARG A 151 1.75 0.05 -17.94
N THR A 152 0.85 -0.67 -17.29
CA THR A 152 -0.59 -0.42 -17.29
C THR A 152 -1.04 0.15 -15.96
N LEU A 153 -1.86 1.18 -16.02
CA LEU A 153 -2.62 1.71 -14.89
C LEU A 153 -4.09 1.39 -15.09
N TYR A 154 -4.74 0.89 -14.06
CA TYR A 154 -6.19 0.87 -13.98
C TYR A 154 -6.64 2.00 -13.08
N VAL A 155 -7.52 2.86 -13.59
CA VAL A 155 -7.95 4.09 -12.92
C VAL A 155 -9.46 4.08 -12.80
N THR A 156 -9.98 4.16 -11.57
CA THR A 156 -11.41 4.40 -11.34
C THR A 156 -11.72 5.88 -11.50
N ILE A 157 -12.84 6.16 -12.13
CA ILE A 157 -13.41 7.50 -12.26
C ILE A 157 -14.64 7.58 -11.36
N GLY A 158 -14.64 8.52 -10.44
CA GLY A 158 -15.75 8.72 -9.50
C GLY A 158 -17.00 9.33 -10.15
N VAL A 159 -17.95 9.70 -9.31
CA VAL A 159 -19.27 10.18 -9.73
C VAL A 159 -19.24 11.45 -10.59
N GLY A 160 -18.22 12.28 -10.47
CA GLY A 160 -18.20 13.60 -11.14
C GLY A 160 -19.44 14.42 -10.82
N ASP A 161 -20.08 14.91 -11.88
CA ASP A 161 -21.36 15.62 -11.84
C ASP A 161 -22.53 14.80 -12.44
N ALA A 162 -22.43 13.46 -12.41
CA ALA A 162 -23.48 12.56 -12.94
C ALA A 162 -24.82 12.72 -12.23
N VAL A 163 -24.81 13.19 -10.98
CA VAL A 163 -26.03 13.49 -10.22
C VAL A 163 -26.02 14.93 -9.71
N LEU A 164 -27.20 15.49 -9.55
CA LEU A 164 -27.46 16.81 -8.99
C LEU A 164 -28.29 16.70 -7.70
N PRO A 165 -28.26 17.70 -6.81
CA PRO A 165 -29.22 17.76 -5.70
C PRO A 165 -30.65 17.70 -6.20
N GLY A 166 -31.46 16.85 -5.58
CA GLY A 166 -32.88 16.79 -5.85
C GLY A 166 -33.68 17.90 -5.13
N PRO A 167 -34.98 18.00 -5.40
CA PRO A 167 -35.84 19.07 -4.85
C PRO A 167 -36.11 18.94 -3.35
N ALA A 168 -36.00 17.75 -2.80
CA ALA A 168 -36.15 17.51 -1.37
C ALA A 168 -34.79 17.35 -0.69
N PRO A 169 -34.62 17.74 0.58
CA PRO A 169 -33.35 17.62 1.29
C PRO A 169 -32.82 16.18 1.28
N GLY A 170 -31.57 16.06 0.81
CA GLY A 170 -30.86 14.78 0.73
C GLY A 170 -31.42 13.82 -0.30
N THR A 171 -32.12 14.34 -1.31
CA THR A 171 -32.42 13.62 -2.53
C THR A 171 -31.44 14.01 -3.63
N GLU A 172 -31.25 13.10 -4.56
CA GLU A 172 -30.41 13.25 -5.74
C GLU A 172 -31.25 13.02 -7.00
N GLN A 173 -30.90 13.68 -8.07
CA GLN A 173 -31.49 13.49 -9.39
C GLN A 173 -30.40 13.35 -10.44
N ARG A 174 -30.69 12.64 -11.52
CA ARG A 174 -29.76 12.47 -12.63
C ARG A 174 -29.40 13.81 -13.26
N ASN A 175 -28.18 13.92 -13.77
CA ASN A 175 -27.74 15.04 -14.58
C ASN A 175 -27.68 14.62 -16.05
N ASP A 176 -28.64 15.09 -16.87
CA ASP A 176 -28.66 14.80 -18.31
C ASP A 176 -27.56 15.55 -19.09
N SER A 177 -26.79 16.42 -18.44
CA SER A 177 -25.74 17.24 -19.04
C SER A 177 -24.41 17.07 -18.29
N ALA A 178 -24.12 15.85 -17.84
CA ALA A 178 -22.89 15.52 -17.14
C ALA A 178 -21.64 15.85 -17.98
N ALA A 179 -20.55 16.23 -17.32
CA ALA A 179 -19.30 16.70 -17.93
C ALA A 179 -18.63 15.63 -18.84
N SER A 180 -18.89 14.37 -18.59
CA SER A 180 -18.35 13.25 -19.36
C SER A 180 -19.35 12.10 -19.42
N PRO A 181 -19.45 11.40 -20.57
CA PRO A 181 -20.28 10.20 -20.69
C PRO A 181 -19.69 8.95 -20.03
N ILE A 182 -18.45 9.01 -19.53
CA ILE A 182 -17.71 7.91 -18.89
C ILE A 182 -17.33 8.25 -17.44
N LEU A 183 -18.19 8.97 -16.72
CA LEU A 183 -18.16 9.02 -15.25
C LEU A 183 -18.50 7.64 -14.67
N ALA A 184 -18.28 7.44 -13.40
CA ALA A 184 -18.51 6.17 -12.71
C ALA A 184 -17.94 4.94 -13.48
N SER A 185 -16.70 5.00 -13.93
CA SER A 185 -16.09 3.99 -14.80
C SER A 185 -14.73 3.49 -14.32
N LEU A 186 -14.20 2.50 -15.03
CA LEU A 186 -12.85 1.97 -14.88
C LEU A 186 -12.13 2.06 -16.23
N LEU A 187 -11.02 2.79 -16.26
CA LEU A 187 -10.16 2.95 -17.42
C LEU A 187 -8.89 2.12 -17.27
N SER A 188 -8.33 1.64 -18.39
CA SER A 188 -6.94 1.19 -18.49
C SER A 188 -6.12 2.20 -19.31
N LEU A 189 -4.91 2.47 -18.84
CA LEU A 189 -3.94 3.36 -19.46
C LEU A 189 -2.64 2.59 -19.65
N GLU A 190 -2.34 2.19 -20.89
CA GLU A 190 -1.16 1.39 -21.23
C GLU A 190 -0.10 2.26 -21.89
N SER A 191 1.04 2.43 -21.23
CA SER A 191 2.17 3.23 -21.70
C SER A 191 3.15 2.40 -22.53
N SER A 192 3.64 2.95 -23.64
CA SER A 192 4.74 2.35 -24.42
C SER A 192 6.06 2.29 -23.67
N ALA A 193 6.29 3.25 -22.75
CA ALA A 193 7.45 3.29 -21.87
C ALA A 193 7.10 2.77 -20.46
N PRO A 194 8.04 2.18 -19.72
CA PRO A 194 7.84 1.89 -18.29
C PRO A 194 7.44 3.16 -17.54
N LEU A 195 6.48 3.06 -16.60
CA LEU A 195 5.95 4.22 -15.86
C LEU A 195 7.03 5.01 -15.12
N ASP A 196 8.06 4.33 -14.64
CA ASP A 196 9.16 4.93 -13.89
C ASP A 196 9.98 5.92 -14.73
N VAL A 197 10.03 5.74 -16.05
CA VAL A 197 10.80 6.57 -16.99
C VAL A 197 9.92 7.28 -18.03
N ALA A 198 8.62 7.01 -18.06
CA ALA A 198 7.68 7.66 -18.99
C ALA A 198 7.76 9.18 -18.88
N ALA A 199 7.94 9.85 -20.01
CA ALA A 199 8.05 11.32 -20.03
C ALA A 199 6.73 12.01 -19.59
N GLY A 200 5.58 11.37 -19.88
CA GLY A 200 4.26 11.93 -19.61
C GLY A 200 3.87 13.00 -20.62
N GLY A 201 2.98 13.91 -20.20
CA GLY A 201 2.49 15.01 -21.06
C GLY A 201 1.40 14.58 -22.05
N PHE A 202 0.71 13.48 -21.77
CA PHE A 202 -0.45 13.05 -22.56
C PHE A 202 -1.69 13.90 -22.19
N VAL A 203 -2.54 14.16 -23.17
CA VAL A 203 -3.79 14.92 -22.98
C VAL A 203 -4.94 14.14 -23.61
N LEU A 204 -5.94 13.80 -22.81
CA LEU A 204 -7.20 13.18 -23.27
C LEU A 204 -8.19 14.33 -23.54
N ALA A 205 -8.62 14.46 -24.79
CA ALA A 205 -9.57 15.50 -25.15
C ALA A 205 -11.01 15.10 -24.76
N PRO A 206 -11.92 16.05 -24.51
CA PRO A 206 -13.32 15.73 -24.23
C PRO A 206 -14.03 14.90 -25.32
N SER A 207 -13.62 15.05 -26.60
CA SER A 207 -14.10 14.22 -27.71
C SER A 207 -13.70 12.74 -27.57
N ASP A 208 -12.56 12.47 -26.93
CA ASP A 208 -12.06 11.10 -26.76
C ASP A 208 -12.92 10.31 -25.75
N HIS A 209 -13.59 11.01 -24.83
CA HIS A 209 -14.52 10.36 -23.89
C HIS A 209 -15.71 9.70 -24.62
N ALA A 210 -16.21 10.32 -25.70
CA ALA A 210 -17.26 9.74 -26.52
C ALA A 210 -16.74 8.53 -27.32
N THR A 211 -15.50 8.58 -27.81
CA THR A 211 -14.83 7.46 -28.47
C THR A 211 -14.67 6.26 -27.52
N LEU A 212 -14.22 6.53 -26.27
CA LEU A 212 -14.12 5.51 -25.23
C LEU A 212 -15.49 4.92 -24.87
N LYS A 213 -16.54 5.75 -24.80
CA LYS A 213 -17.91 5.31 -24.53
C LYS A 213 -18.45 4.41 -25.64
N SER A 214 -18.04 4.58 -26.89
CA SER A 214 -18.43 3.69 -27.99
C SER A 214 -17.70 2.33 -27.97
N GLY A 215 -16.71 2.15 -27.07
CA GLY A 215 -15.92 0.93 -26.93
C GLY A 215 -14.60 0.95 -27.70
N ASP A 216 -14.29 2.03 -28.41
CA ASP A 216 -13.05 2.18 -29.13
C ASP A 216 -11.91 2.67 -28.23
N ALA A 217 -10.69 2.21 -28.48
CA ALA A 217 -9.51 2.68 -27.77
C ALA A 217 -9.02 4.01 -28.32
N VAL A 218 -8.47 4.87 -27.47
CA VAL A 218 -7.82 6.12 -27.83
C VAL A 218 -6.32 5.99 -27.65
N THR A 219 -5.52 6.30 -28.69
CA THR A 219 -4.06 6.33 -28.60
C THR A 219 -3.59 7.78 -28.57
N LEU A 220 -2.99 8.17 -27.46
CA LEU A 220 -2.41 9.48 -27.23
C LEU A 220 -0.91 9.45 -27.55
N HIS A 221 -0.38 10.58 -28.01
CA HIS A 221 1.04 10.77 -28.30
C HIS A 221 1.57 11.97 -27.51
N ASN A 222 2.80 11.86 -27.05
CA ASN A 222 3.51 12.99 -26.41
C ASN A 222 4.65 13.51 -27.28
N SER A 223 5.27 14.60 -26.85
CA SER A 223 6.39 15.22 -27.57
C SER A 223 7.69 14.39 -27.51
N ALA A 224 7.78 13.39 -26.63
CA ALA A 224 8.93 12.49 -26.54
C ALA A 224 8.85 11.28 -27.50
N GLY A 225 7.72 11.12 -28.20
CA GLY A 225 7.48 9.98 -29.09
C GLY A 225 6.87 8.76 -28.41
N ASP A 226 6.54 8.84 -27.11
CA ASP A 226 5.83 7.77 -26.42
C ASP A 226 4.35 7.76 -26.79
N THR A 227 3.70 6.63 -26.58
CA THR A 227 2.25 6.47 -26.72
C THR A 227 1.61 6.05 -25.40
N LEU A 228 0.35 6.46 -25.20
CA LEU A 228 -0.51 6.02 -24.12
C LEU A 228 -1.83 5.55 -24.72
N VAL A 229 -2.13 4.27 -24.62
CA VAL A 229 -3.40 3.70 -25.08
C VAL A 229 -4.40 3.71 -23.93
N VAL A 230 -5.51 4.42 -24.11
CA VAL A 230 -6.61 4.51 -23.14
C VAL A 230 -7.76 3.64 -23.62
N ARG A 231 -8.35 2.85 -22.70
CA ARG A 231 -9.54 2.02 -22.96
C ARG A 231 -10.53 2.16 -21.81
N LEU A 232 -11.81 2.11 -22.14
CA LEU A 232 -12.87 1.91 -21.16
C LEU A 232 -12.96 0.40 -20.86
N VAL A 233 -12.55 0.00 -19.65
CA VAL A 233 -12.59 -1.40 -19.21
C VAL A 233 -13.99 -1.77 -18.75
N ALA A 234 -14.58 -0.93 -17.89
CA ALA A 234 -15.94 -1.13 -17.40
C ALA A 234 -16.63 0.22 -17.22
N ASP A 235 -17.90 0.27 -17.58
CA ASP A 235 -18.79 1.40 -17.43
C ASP A 235 -19.85 1.01 -16.40
N PHE A 236 -19.68 1.52 -15.18
CA PHE A 236 -20.62 1.22 -14.11
C PHE A 236 -21.85 2.15 -14.21
N PRO A 237 -22.97 1.81 -13.61
CA PRO A 237 -24.10 2.72 -13.56
C PRO A 237 -23.71 4.04 -12.86
N ASP A 238 -23.94 5.17 -13.54
CA ASP A 238 -23.72 6.51 -12.95
C ASP A 238 -24.55 6.70 -11.68
N PHE A 239 -25.72 6.03 -11.62
CA PHE A 239 -26.64 6.01 -10.49
C PHE A 239 -27.53 4.79 -10.54
N THR A 240 -28.17 4.47 -9.41
CA THR A 240 -29.27 3.50 -9.31
C THR A 240 -30.52 4.21 -8.82
N GLU A 241 -31.71 3.71 -9.20
CA GLU A 241 -32.98 4.22 -8.68
C GLU A 241 -33.10 3.92 -7.19
N GLU A 242 -33.44 4.94 -6.40
CA GLU A 242 -33.68 4.86 -4.96
C GLU A 242 -34.95 5.70 -4.63
N PRO A 243 -36.15 5.30 -5.09
CA PRO A 243 -37.36 6.10 -4.93
C PRO A 243 -37.66 6.43 -3.47
N ARG A 244 -38.05 7.67 -3.21
CA ARG A 244 -38.42 8.13 -1.87
C ARG A 244 -39.86 8.69 -1.87
N PRO A 245 -40.56 8.63 -0.73
CA PRO A 245 -41.92 9.20 -0.65
C PRO A 245 -41.99 10.69 -0.96
N ASP A 246 -40.96 11.45 -0.59
CA ASP A 246 -40.84 12.88 -0.82
C ASP A 246 -40.26 13.24 -2.20
N PHE A 247 -39.64 12.29 -2.88
CA PHE A 247 -39.14 12.43 -4.25
C PHE A 247 -39.03 11.07 -4.95
N PRO A 248 -40.11 10.61 -5.66
CA PRO A 248 -40.13 9.30 -6.33
C PRO A 248 -39.03 9.11 -7.40
N ALA A 249 -38.55 10.20 -8.00
CA ALA A 249 -37.44 10.17 -8.99
C ALA A 249 -36.06 10.23 -8.35
N ASN A 250 -35.94 10.00 -7.03
CA ASN A 250 -34.67 9.99 -6.36
C ASN A 250 -33.76 8.87 -6.89
N VAL A 251 -32.50 9.21 -7.08
CA VAL A 251 -31.44 8.27 -7.45
C VAL A 251 -30.38 8.22 -6.36
N ARG A 252 -29.51 7.23 -6.44
CA ARG A 252 -28.30 7.09 -5.64
C ARG A 252 -27.10 7.00 -6.58
N ALA A 253 -26.17 7.91 -6.46
CA ALA A 253 -24.97 7.97 -7.27
C ALA A 253 -24.17 6.65 -7.24
N GLY A 254 -23.51 6.29 -8.35
CA GLY A 254 -22.39 5.36 -8.39
C GLY A 254 -21.10 6.11 -8.11
N ASN A 255 -20.22 5.58 -7.27
CA ASN A 255 -18.94 6.21 -6.97
C ASN A 255 -17.83 5.16 -6.82
N PRO A 256 -17.33 4.61 -7.95
CA PRO A 256 -16.17 3.71 -7.94
C PRO A 256 -14.98 4.46 -7.31
N PHE A 257 -14.31 3.83 -6.34
CA PHE A 257 -13.24 4.48 -5.61
C PHE A 257 -11.96 3.65 -5.64
N GLY A 258 -11.68 2.81 -4.65
CA GLY A 258 -10.48 1.98 -4.64
C GLY A 258 -10.54 0.87 -5.69
N VAL A 259 -9.38 0.50 -6.25
CA VAL A 259 -9.22 -0.62 -7.18
C VAL A 259 -7.95 -1.39 -6.88
N VAL A 260 -8.01 -2.73 -7.00
CA VAL A 260 -6.86 -3.62 -6.92
C VAL A 260 -6.96 -4.72 -7.96
N GLN A 261 -5.82 -5.22 -8.43
CA GLN A 261 -5.75 -6.27 -9.45
C GLN A 261 -5.17 -7.56 -8.87
N GLN A 262 -5.78 -8.69 -9.25
CA GLN A 262 -5.24 -10.04 -9.03
C GLN A 262 -5.33 -10.83 -10.33
N GLY A 263 -4.20 -11.06 -10.98
CA GLY A 263 -4.16 -11.69 -12.31
C GLY A 263 -4.95 -10.89 -13.34
N GLN A 264 -5.96 -11.50 -13.96
CA GLN A 264 -6.86 -10.85 -14.92
C GLN A 264 -8.14 -10.29 -14.29
N THR A 265 -8.24 -10.32 -12.96
CA THR A 265 -9.41 -9.82 -12.24
C THR A 265 -9.08 -8.50 -11.55
N LEU A 266 -9.96 -7.53 -11.71
CA LEU A 266 -9.95 -6.27 -10.98
C LEU A 266 -11.07 -6.27 -9.94
N TYR A 267 -10.78 -5.82 -8.74
CA TYR A 267 -11.77 -5.61 -7.70
C TYR A 267 -11.89 -4.12 -7.43
N VAL A 268 -13.12 -3.62 -7.51
CA VAL A 268 -13.44 -2.19 -7.36
C VAL A 268 -14.45 -2.02 -6.23
N VAL A 269 -14.16 -1.14 -5.28
CA VAL A 269 -15.15 -0.69 -4.30
C VAL A 269 -15.97 0.46 -4.87
N ASP A 270 -17.28 0.42 -4.65
CA ASP A 270 -18.19 1.52 -4.95
C ASP A 270 -18.67 2.12 -3.63
N ALA A 271 -18.15 3.30 -3.32
CA ALA A 271 -18.32 3.97 -2.03
C ALA A 271 -19.77 4.39 -1.78
N SER A 272 -20.51 4.78 -2.82
CA SER A 272 -21.91 5.17 -2.70
C SER A 272 -22.85 3.97 -2.67
N GLN A 273 -22.57 2.93 -3.47
CA GLN A 273 -23.43 1.74 -3.56
C GLN A 273 -23.13 0.72 -2.44
N ASN A 274 -22.06 0.88 -1.67
CA ASN A 274 -21.60 -0.04 -0.62
C ASN A 274 -21.33 -1.46 -1.13
N VAL A 275 -20.71 -1.59 -2.30
CA VAL A 275 -20.42 -2.89 -2.91
C VAL A 275 -18.96 -3.03 -3.29
N VAL A 276 -18.53 -4.27 -3.38
CA VAL A 276 -17.28 -4.67 -4.07
C VAL A 276 -17.68 -5.34 -5.38
N ARG A 277 -17.15 -4.82 -6.48
CA ARG A 277 -17.36 -5.36 -7.83
C ARG A 277 -16.15 -6.20 -8.25
N ARG A 278 -16.41 -7.30 -8.95
CA ARG A 278 -15.41 -8.09 -9.68
C ARG A 278 -15.54 -7.75 -11.16
N VAL A 279 -14.43 -7.38 -11.78
CA VAL A 279 -14.35 -7.00 -13.20
C VAL A 279 -13.29 -7.86 -13.88
N ASP A 280 -13.62 -8.48 -15.01
CA ASP A 280 -12.64 -9.11 -15.89
C ASP A 280 -11.91 -8.03 -16.70
N ALA A 281 -10.59 -7.95 -16.56
CA ALA A 281 -9.78 -6.89 -17.15
C ALA A 281 -9.77 -6.92 -18.69
N ASN A 282 -10.03 -8.07 -19.32
CA ASN A 282 -10.01 -8.23 -20.78
C ASN A 282 -11.37 -7.94 -21.43
N THR A 283 -12.46 -8.36 -20.77
CA THR A 283 -13.81 -8.30 -21.34
C THR A 283 -14.66 -7.18 -20.75
N GLY A 284 -14.26 -6.62 -19.61
CA GLY A 284 -15.04 -5.63 -18.86
C GLY A 284 -16.26 -6.22 -18.16
N GLN A 285 -16.46 -7.55 -18.23
CA GLN A 285 -17.60 -8.19 -17.57
C GLN A 285 -17.55 -7.91 -16.06
N THR A 286 -18.64 -7.36 -15.54
CA THR A 286 -18.74 -6.92 -14.15
C THR A 286 -19.80 -7.71 -13.39
N THR A 287 -19.47 -8.12 -12.18
CA THR A 287 -20.39 -8.75 -11.22
C THR A 287 -20.21 -8.12 -9.83
N THR A 288 -21.26 -8.10 -9.01
CA THR A 288 -21.13 -7.77 -7.60
C THR A 288 -20.57 -8.97 -6.84
N LEU A 289 -19.40 -8.81 -6.24
CA LEU A 289 -18.78 -9.83 -5.41
C LEU A 289 -19.36 -9.80 -3.99
N SER A 290 -19.47 -8.62 -3.38
CA SER A 290 -19.94 -8.46 -2.00
C SER A 290 -20.77 -7.19 -1.85
N THR A 291 -21.76 -7.23 -0.97
CA THR A 291 -22.55 -6.06 -0.54
C THR A 291 -22.31 -5.85 0.95
N ILE A 292 -21.84 -4.66 1.32
CA ILE A 292 -21.52 -4.31 2.70
C ILE A 292 -22.75 -3.70 3.36
N GLY A 293 -23.21 -4.33 4.43
CA GLY A 293 -24.43 -3.94 5.13
C GLY A 293 -24.34 -2.59 5.83
N LYS A 294 -25.47 -1.89 5.94
CA LYS A 294 -25.57 -0.64 6.70
C LYS A 294 -25.27 -0.86 8.18
N ILE A 295 -24.71 0.15 8.82
CA ILE A 295 -24.28 0.15 10.21
C ILE A 295 -25.37 0.83 11.06
N GLN A 296 -25.74 0.24 12.21
CA GLN A 296 -26.64 0.91 13.14
C GLN A 296 -26.00 2.20 13.68
N ASN A 297 -26.69 3.32 13.56
CA ASN A 297 -26.25 4.61 14.04
C ASN A 297 -26.36 4.69 15.58
N PRO A 298 -25.26 4.81 16.32
CA PRO A 298 -25.30 4.89 17.78
C PRO A 298 -25.62 6.29 18.30
N THR A 299 -25.75 7.28 17.40
CA THR A 299 -25.96 8.69 17.78
C THR A 299 -27.41 9.09 17.58
N PRO A 300 -27.90 10.12 18.28
CA PRO A 300 -29.24 10.65 18.07
C PRO A 300 -29.35 11.53 16.79
N ILE A 301 -28.26 11.68 16.03
CA ILE A 301 -28.16 12.58 14.86
C ILE A 301 -28.20 11.73 13.59
N GLY A 302 -29.01 12.11 12.60
CA GLY A 302 -29.08 11.43 11.32
C GLY A 302 -30.05 10.25 11.28
N ALA A 303 -29.92 9.42 10.23
CA ALA A 303 -30.74 8.25 10.03
C ALA A 303 -30.41 7.12 11.04
N PRO A 304 -31.35 6.21 11.33
CA PRO A 304 -31.10 5.07 12.25
C PRO A 304 -30.01 4.11 11.76
N PHE A 305 -29.79 4.07 10.46
CA PHE A 305 -28.73 3.30 9.82
C PHE A 305 -27.90 4.21 8.92
N ILE A 306 -26.58 4.02 8.93
CA ILE A 306 -25.61 4.76 8.13
C ILE A 306 -24.91 3.83 7.15
N ASP A 307 -24.42 4.39 6.06
CA ASP A 307 -23.67 3.66 5.06
C ASP A 307 -22.26 3.34 5.57
N PRO A 308 -21.69 2.17 5.26
CA PRO A 308 -20.31 1.84 5.61
C PRO A 308 -19.28 2.63 4.79
N VAL A 309 -19.59 3.02 3.56
CA VAL A 309 -18.74 3.80 2.63
C VAL A 309 -17.36 3.14 2.46
N PRO A 310 -17.25 2.07 1.64
CA PRO A 310 -15.96 1.46 1.34
C PRO A 310 -15.12 2.37 0.44
N ASP A 311 -13.89 2.72 0.87
CA ASP A 311 -13.02 3.67 0.18
C ASP A 311 -11.76 3.04 -0.40
N SER A 312 -11.12 2.14 0.32
CA SER A 312 -9.90 1.50 -0.16
C SER A 312 -10.00 -0.01 -0.20
N ILE A 313 -9.19 -0.61 -1.07
CA ILE A 313 -9.13 -2.05 -1.27
C ILE A 313 -7.69 -2.47 -1.57
N HIS A 314 -7.22 -3.51 -0.90
CA HIS A 314 -5.90 -4.11 -1.09
C HIS A 314 -5.99 -5.62 -1.11
N LEU A 315 -4.98 -6.30 -1.64
CA LEU A 315 -4.83 -7.75 -1.54
C LEU A 315 -4.07 -8.14 -0.27
N ARG A 316 -4.48 -9.24 0.34
CA ARG A 316 -3.79 -9.92 1.42
C ARG A 316 -3.86 -11.43 1.18
N GLY A 317 -2.84 -11.97 0.55
CA GLY A 317 -2.92 -13.33 0.00
C GLY A 317 -4.03 -13.44 -1.03
N ASN A 318 -5.00 -14.31 -0.79
CA ASN A 318 -6.19 -14.48 -1.64
C ASN A 318 -7.43 -13.72 -1.13
N ASP A 319 -7.28 -12.89 -0.12
CA ASP A 319 -8.38 -12.10 0.42
C ASP A 319 -8.24 -10.63 0.01
N LEU A 320 -9.36 -9.93 -0.03
CA LEU A 320 -9.43 -8.48 -0.15
C LEU A 320 -9.52 -7.86 1.25
N VAL A 321 -8.75 -6.80 1.45
CA VAL A 321 -8.81 -5.94 2.64
C VAL A 321 -9.46 -4.64 2.23
N VAL A 322 -10.68 -4.40 2.74
CA VAL A 322 -11.53 -3.25 2.38
C VAL A 322 -11.69 -2.35 3.59
N THR A 323 -11.34 -1.07 3.45
CA THR A 323 -11.48 -0.07 4.50
C THR A 323 -12.79 0.70 4.33
N THR A 324 -13.52 0.90 5.43
CA THR A 324 -14.77 1.65 5.43
C THR A 324 -14.65 2.94 6.25
N LEU A 325 -15.07 4.07 5.65
CA LEU A 325 -15.03 5.41 6.27
C LEU A 325 -16.19 5.63 7.26
N THR A 326 -17.35 5.17 6.94
CA THR A 326 -18.69 5.46 7.48
C THR A 326 -19.29 6.77 6.96
N GLY A 327 -20.63 6.73 6.75
CA GLY A 327 -21.41 7.90 6.39
C GLY A 327 -21.75 8.78 7.59
N PHE A 328 -22.42 9.90 7.31
CA PHE A 328 -22.91 10.84 8.34
C PHE A 328 -23.76 10.12 9.41
N PRO A 329 -23.54 10.39 10.68
CA PRO A 329 -22.77 11.48 11.30
C PRO A 329 -21.31 11.11 11.65
N PHE A 330 -20.69 10.15 10.97
CA PHE A 330 -19.30 9.73 11.15
C PHE A 330 -18.98 9.31 12.59
N PRO A 331 -19.73 8.39 13.18
CA PRO A 331 -19.58 8.10 14.59
C PRO A 331 -18.23 7.45 14.88
N ALA A 332 -17.54 7.95 15.89
CA ALA A 332 -16.27 7.40 16.34
C ALA A 332 -16.39 5.89 16.67
N GLY A 333 -15.39 5.11 16.28
CA GLY A 333 -15.35 3.67 16.54
C GLY A 333 -16.27 2.82 15.65
N LYS A 334 -16.85 3.37 14.57
CA LYS A 334 -17.72 2.62 13.66
C LYS A 334 -17.12 2.35 12.29
N ALA A 335 -16.01 2.97 11.96
CA ALA A 335 -15.19 2.60 10.83
C ALA A 335 -14.49 1.25 11.09
N SER A 336 -14.23 0.49 10.06
CA SER A 336 -13.64 -0.85 10.13
C SER A 336 -12.79 -1.17 8.92
N VAL A 337 -11.96 -2.18 9.05
CA VAL A 337 -11.34 -2.89 7.93
C VAL A 337 -12.00 -4.27 7.84
N LEU A 338 -12.46 -4.62 6.66
CA LEU A 338 -13.10 -5.89 6.36
C LEU A 338 -12.13 -6.79 5.60
N LYS A 339 -12.18 -8.09 5.87
CA LYS A 339 -11.64 -9.14 5.00
C LYS A 339 -12.78 -9.68 4.15
N ILE A 340 -12.59 -9.78 2.84
CA ILE A 340 -13.59 -10.30 1.90
C ILE A 340 -12.94 -11.37 1.03
N GLY A 341 -13.51 -12.56 1.03
CA GLY A 341 -13.03 -13.67 0.19
C GLY A 341 -13.17 -13.35 -1.30
N THR A 342 -12.12 -13.60 -2.08
CA THR A 342 -12.16 -13.36 -3.54
C THR A 342 -13.05 -14.34 -4.27
N ASP A 343 -13.34 -15.50 -3.71
CA ASP A 343 -14.14 -16.56 -4.34
C ASP A 343 -15.63 -16.40 -4.06
N ASP A 344 -16.00 -16.22 -2.79
CA ASP A 344 -17.38 -16.25 -2.29
C ASP A 344 -17.94 -14.88 -1.90
N GLY A 345 -17.09 -13.85 -1.80
CA GLY A 345 -17.48 -12.51 -1.37
C GLY A 345 -17.91 -12.41 0.10
N ALA A 346 -17.64 -13.46 0.90
CA ALA A 346 -17.95 -13.44 2.33
C ALA A 346 -17.13 -12.36 3.04
N ALA A 347 -17.83 -11.47 3.74
CA ALA A 347 -17.22 -10.34 4.44
C ALA A 347 -17.17 -10.60 5.95
N GLU A 348 -16.00 -10.46 6.54
CA GLU A 348 -15.81 -10.49 8.00
C GLU A 348 -15.02 -9.26 8.47
N THR A 349 -15.26 -8.81 9.70
CA THR A 349 -14.53 -7.69 10.26
C THR A 349 -13.13 -8.13 10.69
N LEU A 350 -12.11 -7.59 10.03
CA LEU A 350 -10.70 -7.81 10.36
C LEU A 350 -10.22 -6.88 11.48
N VAL A 351 -10.57 -5.59 11.39
CA VAL A 351 -10.27 -4.57 12.41
C VAL A 351 -11.51 -3.73 12.65
N ALA A 352 -11.90 -3.60 13.91
CA ALA A 352 -13.03 -2.78 14.35
C ALA A 352 -12.56 -1.54 15.14
N ASN A 353 -13.50 -0.71 15.56
CA ASN A 353 -13.30 0.43 16.44
C ASN A 353 -12.36 1.51 15.88
N LEU A 354 -12.37 1.69 14.56
CA LEU A 354 -11.68 2.77 13.87
C LEU A 354 -12.57 4.01 13.76
N THR A 355 -11.97 5.17 13.52
CA THR A 355 -12.70 6.43 13.35
C THR A 355 -12.39 7.03 12.00
N SER A 356 -13.40 7.12 11.12
CA SER A 356 -13.23 7.67 9.76
C SER A 356 -12.01 7.10 9.03
N ALA A 357 -11.83 5.77 9.06
CA ALA A 357 -10.73 5.13 8.36
C ALA A 357 -10.93 5.26 6.84
N ILE A 358 -9.89 5.71 6.12
CA ILE A 358 -9.94 6.01 4.68
C ILE A 358 -9.07 5.06 3.86
N ASP A 359 -7.97 4.55 4.44
CA ASP A 359 -7.08 3.61 3.77
C ASP A 359 -6.45 2.64 4.77
N SER A 360 -6.08 1.43 4.32
CA SER A 360 -5.32 0.48 5.12
C SER A 360 -4.39 -0.33 4.23
N ALA A 361 -3.14 -0.50 4.64
CA ALA A 361 -2.14 -1.29 3.92
C ALA A 361 -1.74 -2.50 4.76
N PRO A 362 -1.97 -3.74 4.28
CA PRO A 362 -1.42 -4.94 4.90
C PRO A 362 0.11 -4.95 4.85
N LEU A 363 0.76 -5.35 5.93
CA LEU A 363 2.22 -5.47 6.00
C LEU A 363 2.74 -6.89 5.75
N GLY A 364 1.85 -7.81 5.39
CA GLY A 364 2.13 -9.18 5.04
C GLY A 364 0.88 -9.92 4.61
N SER A 365 1.04 -11.21 4.25
CA SER A 365 -0.04 -12.07 3.77
C SER A 365 -0.66 -12.96 4.86
N GLY A 366 -0.03 -13.04 6.04
CA GLY A 366 -0.49 -13.83 7.17
C GLY A 366 -1.73 -13.25 7.84
N ALA A 367 -2.56 -14.12 8.43
CA ALA A 367 -3.82 -13.69 9.07
C ALA A 367 -3.60 -12.72 10.25
N ASP A 368 -2.50 -12.87 10.97
CA ASP A 368 -2.15 -12.08 12.15
C ASP A 368 -1.21 -10.90 11.84
N ASP A 369 -0.80 -10.74 10.58
CA ASP A 369 0.07 -9.63 10.19
C ASP A 369 -0.62 -8.30 10.42
N PRO A 370 0.09 -7.27 10.92
CA PRO A 370 -0.48 -5.98 11.19
C PRO A 370 -0.80 -5.20 9.90
N LEU A 371 -1.64 -4.18 10.07
CA LEU A 371 -1.97 -3.21 9.02
C LEU A 371 -1.52 -1.83 9.45
N VAL A 372 -1.07 -1.04 8.48
CA VAL A 372 -1.03 0.42 8.64
C VAL A 372 -2.41 0.95 8.26
N VAL A 373 -3.04 1.71 9.14
CA VAL A 373 -4.38 2.27 8.95
C VAL A 373 -4.30 3.79 8.97
N LEU A 374 -4.87 4.42 7.95
CA LEU A 374 -5.02 5.86 7.82
C LEU A 374 -6.44 6.26 8.20
N GLU A 375 -6.59 7.09 9.21
CA GLU A 375 -7.87 7.71 9.60
C GLU A 375 -7.91 9.14 9.02
N PHE A 376 -8.93 9.45 8.22
CA PHE A 376 -9.12 10.76 7.59
C PHE A 376 -9.26 11.88 8.64
N SER A 377 -9.97 11.58 9.71
CA SER A 377 -10.21 12.51 10.81
C SER A 377 -10.42 11.76 12.12
N THR A 378 -9.91 12.29 13.20
CA THR A 378 -10.21 11.80 14.56
C THR A 378 -11.58 12.27 15.07
N ASN A 379 -12.15 13.33 14.47
CA ASN A 379 -13.50 13.82 14.67
C ASN A 379 -13.96 14.66 13.48
N MET A 380 -14.64 14.01 12.53
CA MET A 380 -15.06 14.61 11.27
C MET A 380 -15.95 15.86 11.48
N LEU A 381 -16.90 15.81 12.41
CA LEU A 381 -17.83 16.92 12.65
C LEU A 381 -17.16 18.17 13.25
N GLN A 382 -15.99 18.01 13.84
CA GLN A 382 -15.20 19.13 14.38
C GLN A 382 -14.03 19.51 13.47
N GLY A 383 -13.88 18.84 12.32
CA GLY A 383 -12.77 19.06 11.41
C GLY A 383 -11.41 18.73 12.01
N ALA A 384 -11.37 17.78 12.92
CA ALA A 384 -10.11 17.35 13.51
C ALA A 384 -9.22 16.67 12.46
N PRO A 385 -7.90 16.82 12.53
CA PRO A 385 -6.98 16.18 11.60
C PRO A 385 -7.02 14.66 11.72
N GLY A 386 -6.51 13.99 10.70
CA GLY A 386 -6.34 12.55 10.65
C GLY A 386 -5.08 12.07 11.38
N ARG A 387 -4.90 10.76 11.36
CA ARG A 387 -3.73 10.10 11.95
C ARG A 387 -3.40 8.80 11.24
N LEU A 388 -2.16 8.36 11.42
CA LEU A 388 -1.64 7.09 10.92
C LEU A 388 -1.36 6.15 12.08
N ARG A 389 -1.79 4.89 12.00
CA ARG A 389 -1.67 3.89 13.06
C ARG A 389 -1.16 2.56 12.51
N LEU A 390 -0.35 1.86 13.30
CA LEU A 390 -0.11 0.43 13.14
C LEU A 390 -1.17 -0.31 13.98
N VAL A 391 -1.90 -1.23 13.38
CA VAL A 391 -3.01 -1.95 14.03
C VAL A 391 -2.86 -3.45 13.78
N THR A 392 -2.99 -4.26 14.82
CA THR A 392 -3.06 -5.73 14.69
C THR A 392 -4.51 -6.19 14.56
N PRO A 393 -4.79 -7.36 13.96
CA PRO A 393 -6.14 -7.95 13.95
C PRO A 393 -6.73 -8.16 15.35
N SER A 394 -5.90 -8.36 16.37
CA SER A 394 -6.33 -8.43 17.77
C SER A 394 -6.80 -7.09 18.35
N GLY A 395 -6.67 -5.98 17.61
CA GLY A 395 -7.08 -4.64 18.03
C GLY A 395 -6.01 -3.82 18.76
N ALA A 396 -4.82 -4.38 19.02
CA ALA A 396 -3.71 -3.59 19.55
C ALA A 396 -3.28 -2.55 18.51
N SER A 397 -2.96 -1.33 18.96
CA SER A 397 -2.59 -0.27 18.03
C SER A 397 -1.54 0.68 18.59
N THR A 398 -0.67 1.16 17.68
CA THR A 398 0.36 2.17 17.95
C THR A 398 0.19 3.32 16.97
N THR A 399 0.19 4.55 17.45
CA THR A 399 0.14 5.73 16.58
C THR A 399 1.52 5.98 15.96
N ILE A 400 1.54 6.07 14.63
CA ILE A 400 2.74 6.38 13.84
C ILE A 400 2.86 7.91 13.66
N ALA A 401 1.76 8.58 13.29
CA ALA A 401 1.72 10.02 13.09
C ALA A 401 0.33 10.58 13.39
N GLU A 402 0.29 11.82 13.86
CA GLU A 402 -0.93 12.58 14.16
C GLU A 402 -0.91 13.94 13.47
N GLY A 403 -2.06 14.61 13.46
CA GLY A 403 -2.16 15.96 12.91
C GLY A 403 -2.09 16.01 11.39
N LEU A 404 -2.46 14.93 10.69
CA LEU A 404 -2.48 14.85 9.23
C LEU A 404 -3.67 15.63 8.68
N PRO A 405 -3.48 16.72 7.90
CA PRO A 405 -4.59 17.51 7.39
C PRO A 405 -5.27 16.77 6.23
N THR A 406 -6.50 16.35 6.42
CA THR A 406 -7.34 15.69 5.38
C THR A 406 -6.63 14.63 4.53
N PRO A 407 -6.04 13.60 5.16
CA PRO A 407 -5.31 12.56 4.44
C PRO A 407 -6.30 11.63 3.71
N THR A 408 -5.99 11.22 2.47
CA THR A 408 -6.90 10.40 1.65
C THR A 408 -6.37 9.02 1.31
N SER A 409 -5.08 8.87 1.18
CA SER A 409 -4.47 7.58 0.83
C SER A 409 -3.02 7.53 1.24
N MET A 410 -2.48 6.32 1.30
CA MET A 410 -1.07 6.10 1.61
C MET A 410 -0.45 5.02 0.75
N ALA A 411 0.86 5.14 0.54
CA ALA A 411 1.70 4.08 0.01
C ALA A 411 2.75 3.73 1.07
N VAL A 412 2.79 2.48 1.49
CA VAL A 412 3.68 1.99 2.57
C VAL A 412 4.80 1.15 1.97
N ASP A 413 6.02 1.58 2.14
CA ASP A 413 7.20 0.79 1.82
C ASP A 413 7.71 0.09 3.09
N ALA A 414 7.31 -1.16 3.27
CA ALA A 414 7.74 -1.95 4.42
C ALA A 414 9.26 -2.18 4.44
N ALA A 415 9.94 -2.18 3.27
CA ALA A 415 11.38 -2.40 3.18
C ALA A 415 12.20 -1.26 3.78
N THR A 416 11.75 -0.01 3.61
CA THR A 416 12.41 1.18 4.15
C THR A 416 11.75 1.74 5.39
N GLY A 417 10.52 1.32 5.67
CA GLY A 417 9.68 1.90 6.70
C GLY A 417 9.17 3.31 6.34
N GLU A 418 9.17 3.68 5.06
CA GLU A 418 8.63 4.96 4.62
C GLU A 418 7.16 4.86 4.27
N VAL A 419 6.39 5.85 4.68
CA VAL A 419 4.98 5.99 4.35
C VAL A 419 4.76 7.33 3.66
N PHE A 420 4.14 7.29 2.48
CA PHE A 420 3.77 8.47 1.72
C PHE A 420 2.26 8.67 1.85
N VAL A 421 1.84 9.83 2.34
CA VAL A 421 0.42 10.15 2.60
C VAL A 421 0.00 11.32 1.74
N THR A 422 -1.06 11.15 0.94
CA THR A 422 -1.70 12.23 0.18
C THR A 422 -2.66 13.02 1.04
N HIS A 423 -2.69 14.34 0.82
CA HIS A 423 -3.58 15.30 1.51
C HIS A 423 -4.42 16.04 0.49
N ILE A 424 -5.73 15.78 0.48
CA ILE A 424 -6.62 16.19 -0.61
C ILE A 424 -6.71 17.71 -0.78
N PHE A 425 -7.14 18.45 0.22
CA PHE A 425 -7.37 19.90 0.08
C PHE A 425 -6.07 20.71 0.03
N PRO A 426 -5.04 20.42 0.83
CA PRO A 426 -3.76 21.10 0.71
C PRO A 426 -3.00 20.73 -0.58
N GLY A 427 -3.33 19.62 -1.25
CA GLY A 427 -2.73 19.21 -2.52
C GLY A 427 -1.24 18.86 -2.41
N PHE A 428 -0.85 18.08 -1.41
CA PHE A 428 0.53 17.65 -1.21
C PHE A 428 0.66 16.20 -0.73
N ILE A 429 1.89 15.69 -0.72
CA ILE A 429 2.29 14.41 -0.14
C ILE A 429 3.19 14.68 1.06
N THR A 430 2.96 13.98 2.18
CA THR A 430 3.89 13.89 3.31
C THR A 430 4.65 12.59 3.24
N ARG A 431 5.96 12.63 3.49
CA ARG A 431 6.82 11.46 3.70
C ARG A 431 7.06 11.28 5.19
N ILE A 432 6.69 10.12 5.72
CA ILE A 432 6.79 9.77 7.14
C ILE A 432 7.79 8.61 7.26
N ASN A 433 8.79 8.76 8.12
CA ASN A 433 9.69 7.66 8.46
C ASN A 433 9.10 6.89 9.66
N ALA A 434 8.62 5.69 9.41
CA ALA A 434 8.02 4.80 10.40
C ALA A 434 8.89 3.54 10.64
N ALA A 435 10.13 3.51 10.17
CA ALA A 435 11.00 2.32 10.22
C ALA A 435 11.16 1.71 11.62
N ALA A 436 11.12 2.54 12.67
CA ALA A 436 11.23 2.06 14.06
C ALA A 436 9.93 1.42 14.61
N LEU A 437 8.80 1.61 13.91
CA LEU A 437 7.47 1.17 14.37
C LEU A 437 6.90 0.05 13.49
N LEU A 438 7.34 -0.04 12.23
CA LEU A 438 6.89 -1.10 11.32
C LEU A 438 7.67 -2.39 11.59
N PRO A 439 7.06 -3.57 11.35
CA PRO A 439 7.79 -4.82 11.34
C PRO A 439 9.01 -4.76 10.42
N ALA A 440 10.06 -5.47 10.78
CA ALA A 440 11.24 -5.56 9.92
C ALA A 440 10.84 -6.15 8.56
N ALA A 441 11.20 -5.47 7.48
CA ALA A 441 10.95 -5.96 6.14
C ALA A 441 11.77 -7.22 5.86
N ALA A 442 11.24 -8.10 5.01
CA ALA A 442 12.04 -9.16 4.43
C ALA A 442 13.09 -8.56 3.47
N PRO A 443 14.30 -9.10 3.42
CA PRO A 443 15.28 -8.67 2.42
C PRO A 443 14.81 -8.99 1.00
N SER A 444 15.20 -8.16 0.04
CA SER A 444 14.94 -8.38 -1.38
C SER A 444 15.80 -9.50 -1.98
N ALA A 445 16.95 -9.76 -1.37
CA ALA A 445 17.87 -10.83 -1.75
C ALA A 445 18.83 -11.12 -0.59
N ILE A 446 19.38 -12.33 -0.54
CA ILE A 446 20.33 -12.78 0.51
C ILE A 446 21.57 -13.35 -0.16
N VAL A 447 22.74 -12.92 0.32
CA VAL A 447 24.03 -13.61 0.07
C VAL A 447 24.28 -14.50 1.27
N PRO A 448 24.21 -15.85 1.13
CA PRO A 448 24.18 -16.76 2.26
C PRO A 448 25.48 -16.83 3.05
N VAL A 449 26.62 -16.47 2.44
CA VAL A 449 27.90 -16.43 3.13
C VAL A 449 28.85 -15.38 2.56
N VAL A 450 29.51 -14.67 3.49
CA VAL A 450 30.65 -13.78 3.23
C VAL A 450 31.72 -14.06 4.29
N ALA A 451 32.98 -13.81 3.97
CA ALA A 451 34.11 -14.12 4.85
C ALA A 451 35.24 -13.06 4.76
N SER A 452 35.83 -12.77 5.91
CA SER A 452 37.13 -12.08 6.05
C SER A 452 37.83 -12.73 7.25
N THR A 453 38.48 -13.90 7.03
CA THR A 453 38.93 -14.74 8.13
C THR A 453 40.06 -15.68 7.72
N PRO A 454 41.01 -15.97 8.64
CA PRO A 454 41.94 -17.08 8.44
C PRO A 454 41.14 -18.40 8.37
N GLY A 455 41.65 -19.32 7.55
CA GLY A 455 41.12 -20.68 7.42
C GLY A 455 42.19 -21.71 7.78
N ALA A 456 41.81 -23.00 7.71
CA ALA A 456 42.78 -24.09 7.87
C ALA A 456 43.80 -24.11 6.73
N PHE A 457 44.94 -24.73 6.96
CA PHE A 457 46.03 -24.88 5.99
C PHE A 457 46.58 -23.54 5.45
N ASN A 458 46.66 -22.54 6.33
CA ASN A 458 47.16 -21.20 6.04
C ASN A 458 46.34 -20.42 4.99
N ALA A 459 45.09 -20.82 4.73
CA ALA A 459 44.17 -20.07 3.90
C ALA A 459 43.78 -18.75 4.58
N HIS A 460 43.51 -17.70 3.76
CA HIS A 460 42.94 -16.45 4.24
C HIS A 460 41.86 -15.96 3.28
N TYR A 461 40.60 -16.04 3.73
CA TYR A 461 39.44 -15.70 2.92
C TYR A 461 39.08 -14.22 3.00
N THR A 462 38.77 -13.64 1.85
CA THR A 462 38.21 -12.28 1.73
C THR A 462 37.02 -12.30 0.78
N THR A 463 36.07 -11.39 0.97
CA THR A 463 34.91 -11.27 0.10
C THR A 463 34.85 -9.91 -0.58
N SER A 464 34.61 -9.92 -1.89
CA SER A 464 34.24 -8.74 -2.67
C SER A 464 32.85 -8.96 -3.33
N MET A 465 32.12 -7.89 -3.50
CA MET A 465 30.82 -7.89 -4.18
C MET A 465 30.84 -6.88 -5.32
N GLN A 466 30.41 -7.31 -6.50
CA GLN A 466 30.07 -6.42 -7.61
C GLN A 466 28.55 -6.28 -7.65
N ILE A 467 28.08 -5.04 -7.76
CA ILE A 467 26.67 -4.71 -7.85
C ILE A 467 26.43 -3.92 -9.12
N SER A 468 25.39 -4.24 -9.84
CA SER A 468 25.03 -3.57 -11.09
C SER A 468 23.55 -3.19 -11.11
N ASN A 469 23.27 -1.99 -11.58
CA ASN A 469 21.91 -1.57 -11.89
C ASN A 469 21.56 -1.99 -13.33
N PRO A 470 20.73 -3.02 -13.55
CA PRO A 470 20.35 -3.43 -14.91
C PRO A 470 19.20 -2.59 -15.50
N TYR A 471 18.74 -1.56 -14.81
CA TYR A 471 17.55 -0.79 -15.16
C TYR A 471 17.86 0.59 -15.73
N PRO A 472 16.97 1.17 -16.55
CA PRO A 472 17.14 2.51 -17.13
C PRO A 472 16.80 3.66 -16.15
N PHE A 473 16.65 3.39 -14.86
CA PHE A 473 16.42 4.36 -13.78
C PHE A 473 17.38 4.07 -12.62
N ALA A 474 17.57 5.06 -11.75
CA ALA A 474 18.42 4.92 -10.57
C ALA A 474 17.79 3.94 -9.55
N ILE A 475 18.62 3.14 -8.93
CA ILE A 475 18.24 2.27 -7.81
C ILE A 475 19.06 2.62 -6.57
N SER A 476 18.48 2.43 -5.40
CA SER A 476 19.18 2.60 -4.14
C SER A 476 18.65 1.63 -3.07
N GLY A 477 19.45 1.45 -2.03
CA GLY A 477 19.10 0.56 -0.93
C GLY A 477 20.21 0.44 0.07
N ARG A 478 20.19 -0.64 0.84
CA ARG A 478 21.25 -0.96 1.81
C ARG A 478 21.54 -2.45 1.83
N MET A 479 22.73 -2.79 2.22
CA MET A 479 23.17 -4.15 2.52
C MET A 479 23.46 -4.24 4.01
N VAL A 480 22.88 -5.23 4.68
CA VAL A 480 23.06 -5.47 6.10
C VAL A 480 23.86 -6.74 6.29
N VAL A 481 24.99 -6.66 6.99
CA VAL A 481 25.85 -7.80 7.27
C VAL A 481 25.46 -8.40 8.62
N HIS A 482 25.11 -9.68 8.63
CA HIS A 482 24.82 -10.43 9.85
C HIS A 482 26.03 -11.29 10.23
N PRO A 483 26.82 -10.90 11.23
CA PRO A 483 27.95 -11.68 11.70
C PRO A 483 27.53 -13.06 12.24
N ALA A 484 28.39 -14.06 12.07
CA ALA A 484 28.12 -15.42 12.53
C ALA A 484 27.89 -15.51 14.04
N GLY A 485 26.93 -16.33 14.45
CA GLY A 485 26.65 -16.66 15.85
C GLY A 485 25.85 -15.60 16.61
N LEU A 486 25.49 -14.49 15.97
CA LEU A 486 24.66 -13.44 16.56
C LEU A 486 23.27 -13.43 15.92
N ALA A 487 22.24 -13.12 16.72
CA ALA A 487 20.92 -12.84 16.17
C ALA A 487 20.96 -11.51 15.40
N GLY A 488 20.51 -11.51 14.15
CA GLY A 488 20.48 -10.31 13.33
C GLY A 488 19.60 -9.21 13.96
N SER A 489 20.05 -7.98 13.89
CA SER A 489 19.41 -6.82 14.49
C SER A 489 19.45 -5.59 13.57
N ALA A 490 18.64 -4.59 13.88
CA ALA A 490 18.67 -3.29 13.19
C ALA A 490 19.99 -2.52 13.41
N ALA A 491 20.80 -2.93 14.40
CA ALA A 491 22.10 -2.33 14.71
C ALA A 491 23.27 -3.01 13.97
N ASP A 492 23.01 -4.06 13.18
CA ASP A 492 24.03 -4.75 12.41
C ASP A 492 24.67 -3.80 11.37
N PRO A 493 25.96 -3.99 11.05
CA PRO A 493 26.63 -3.15 10.08
C PRO A 493 25.90 -3.08 8.75
N SER A 494 25.65 -1.89 8.26
CA SER A 494 24.96 -1.69 6.99
C SER A 494 25.71 -0.73 6.07
N THR A 495 25.74 -1.06 4.78
CA THR A 495 26.33 -0.26 3.72
C THR A 495 25.23 0.19 2.76
N PRO A 496 24.98 1.50 2.61
CA PRO A 496 24.04 1.99 1.61
C PRO A 496 24.64 1.84 0.20
N TYR A 497 23.78 1.62 -0.80
CA TYR A 497 24.14 1.71 -2.20
C TYR A 497 23.22 2.67 -2.95
N SER A 498 23.74 3.33 -3.97
CA SER A 498 22.99 4.13 -4.94
C SER A 498 23.68 4.01 -6.28
N LEU A 499 22.94 3.53 -7.29
CA LEU A 499 23.46 3.27 -8.62
C LEU A 499 22.61 4.02 -9.66
N ALA A 500 23.27 4.85 -10.48
CA ALA A 500 22.65 5.44 -11.65
C ALA A 500 22.23 4.36 -12.67
N PRO A 501 21.40 4.68 -13.68
CA PRO A 501 21.02 3.72 -14.72
C PRO A 501 22.25 3.03 -15.31
N PHE A 502 22.21 1.68 -15.36
CA PHE A 502 23.25 0.80 -15.91
C PHE A 502 24.62 0.93 -15.24
N GLN A 503 24.72 1.60 -14.10
CA GLN A 503 25.96 1.74 -13.33
C GLN A 503 26.31 0.43 -12.63
N THR A 504 27.62 0.11 -12.61
CA THR A 504 28.21 -0.96 -11.81
C THR A 504 29.13 -0.37 -10.76
N GLY A 505 29.13 -0.95 -9.56
CA GLY A 505 30.00 -0.62 -8.45
C GLY A 505 30.64 -1.87 -7.84
N THR A 506 31.74 -1.69 -7.09
CA THR A 506 32.39 -2.76 -6.33
C THR A 506 32.38 -2.39 -4.85
N ILE A 507 32.08 -3.36 -4.00
CA ILE A 507 32.20 -3.27 -2.55
C ILE A 507 33.27 -4.28 -2.13
N ASP A 508 34.41 -3.76 -1.75
CA ASP A 508 35.50 -4.55 -1.17
C ASP A 508 35.32 -4.62 0.35
N HIS A 509 35.84 -5.69 0.96
CA HIS A 509 35.75 -5.90 2.40
C HIS A 509 34.28 -5.85 2.93
N VAL A 510 33.41 -6.62 2.31
CA VAL A 510 31.97 -6.72 2.65
C VAL A 510 31.75 -6.98 4.14
N ILE A 511 32.64 -7.74 4.77
CA ILE A 511 32.67 -7.95 6.22
C ILE A 511 34.08 -7.60 6.75
N ALA A 512 34.13 -6.92 7.89
CA ALA A 512 35.40 -6.46 8.47
C ALA A 512 36.26 -7.64 8.97
N SER A 513 35.64 -8.61 9.63
CA SER A 513 36.35 -9.82 10.12
C SER A 513 35.33 -10.95 10.39
N GLY A 514 35.78 -12.20 10.35
CA GLY A 514 34.96 -13.38 10.60
C GLY A 514 34.18 -13.84 9.36
N THR A 515 33.06 -14.50 9.61
CA THR A 515 32.09 -14.93 8.60
C THR A 515 30.72 -14.31 8.89
N GLY A 516 29.87 -14.21 7.88
CA GLY A 516 28.53 -13.66 8.01
C GLY A 516 27.67 -13.95 6.78
N SER A 517 26.46 -13.44 6.77
CA SER A 517 25.58 -13.36 5.61
C SER A 517 25.25 -11.90 5.30
N VAL A 518 24.75 -11.60 4.11
CA VAL A 518 24.34 -10.24 3.73
C VAL A 518 22.90 -10.25 3.27
N ASP A 519 22.08 -9.43 3.90
CA ASP A 519 20.73 -9.13 3.48
C ASP A 519 20.71 -7.85 2.64
N VAL A 520 20.06 -7.88 1.49
CA VAL A 520 19.96 -6.76 0.56
C VAL A 520 18.55 -6.21 0.58
N PHE A 521 18.41 -4.94 0.92
CA PHE A 521 17.13 -4.24 0.96
C PHE A 521 17.08 -3.16 -0.11
N ALA A 522 16.20 -3.30 -1.08
CA ALA A 522 15.93 -2.25 -2.06
C ALA A 522 15.08 -1.14 -1.42
N ALA A 523 15.52 0.11 -1.54
CA ALA A 523 14.78 1.28 -1.06
C ALA A 523 14.08 2.01 -2.21
N VAL A 524 14.76 2.12 -3.36
CA VAL A 524 14.20 2.69 -4.59
C VAL A 524 14.55 1.75 -5.73
N GLY A 525 13.53 1.35 -6.48
CA GLY A 525 13.68 0.39 -7.56
C GLY A 525 13.74 -1.06 -7.07
N SER A 526 14.33 -1.91 -7.87
CA SER A 526 14.57 -3.32 -7.56
C SER A 526 15.95 -3.53 -6.96
N ALA A 527 16.21 -4.72 -6.40
CA ALA A 527 17.53 -5.10 -5.98
C ALA A 527 18.51 -5.04 -7.17
N PRO A 528 19.80 -4.69 -6.94
CA PRO A 528 20.82 -4.75 -7.96
C PRO A 528 21.10 -6.20 -8.37
N ALA A 529 21.62 -6.41 -9.56
CA ALA A 529 22.30 -7.65 -9.90
C ALA A 529 23.59 -7.75 -9.07
N ILE A 530 23.85 -8.91 -8.44
CA ILE A 530 24.93 -9.08 -7.49
C ILE A 530 25.81 -10.26 -7.91
N VAL A 531 27.13 -10.04 -7.92
CA VAL A 531 28.14 -11.09 -8.05
C VAL A 531 29.02 -11.03 -6.80
N THR A 532 28.99 -12.07 -5.98
CA THR A 532 29.78 -12.17 -4.77
C THR A 532 30.91 -13.18 -4.96
N ILE A 533 32.15 -12.80 -4.68
CA ILE A 533 33.33 -13.65 -4.80
C ILE A 533 34.01 -13.75 -3.43
N VAL A 534 34.15 -14.97 -2.94
CA VAL A 534 35.05 -15.31 -1.84
C VAL A 534 36.37 -15.79 -2.44
N ARG A 535 37.44 -15.18 -2.03
CA ARG A 535 38.81 -15.50 -2.50
C ARG A 535 39.68 -15.95 -1.32
N ASP A 536 40.43 -17.03 -1.51
CA ASP A 536 41.55 -17.34 -0.67
C ASP A 536 42.78 -16.57 -1.19
N THR A 537 43.27 -15.62 -0.42
CA THR A 537 44.40 -14.77 -0.80
C THR A 537 45.74 -15.49 -0.79
N THR A 538 45.79 -16.69 -0.23
CA THR A 538 47.02 -17.55 -0.19
C THR A 538 47.12 -18.42 -1.43
N SER A 539 46.09 -19.20 -1.73
CA SER A 539 46.05 -20.09 -2.90
C SER A 539 45.57 -19.41 -4.18
N MET A 540 45.01 -18.20 -4.07
CA MET A 540 44.34 -17.42 -5.13
C MET A 540 43.07 -18.09 -5.70
N ASN A 541 42.59 -19.17 -5.10
CA ASN A 541 41.33 -19.79 -5.48
C ASN A 541 40.16 -18.86 -5.19
N GLN A 542 39.14 -18.96 -6.02
CA GLN A 542 37.93 -18.12 -5.92
C GLN A 542 36.67 -18.99 -5.95
N LEU A 543 35.67 -18.55 -5.22
CA LEU A 543 34.34 -19.16 -5.20
C LEU A 543 33.29 -18.07 -5.39
N GLN A 544 32.45 -18.22 -6.40
CA GLN A 544 31.28 -17.38 -6.55
C GLN A 544 30.17 -17.87 -5.61
N ILE A 545 29.66 -16.96 -4.79
CA ILE A 545 28.53 -17.22 -3.89
C ILE A 545 27.25 -16.80 -4.59
N PRO A 546 26.26 -17.70 -4.71
CA PRO A 546 24.97 -17.34 -5.32
C PRO A 546 24.21 -16.35 -4.43
N THR A 547 23.44 -15.47 -5.07
CA THR A 547 22.42 -14.68 -4.40
C THR A 547 21.12 -15.51 -4.37
N VAL A 548 20.47 -15.55 -3.22
CA VAL A 548 19.26 -16.37 -2.96
C VAL A 548 18.07 -15.43 -2.77
N ASP A 549 16.95 -15.72 -3.42
CA ASP A 549 15.68 -15.07 -3.12
C ASP A 549 15.12 -15.60 -1.80
N VAL A 550 14.41 -14.77 -1.05
CA VAL A 550 13.78 -15.18 0.22
C VAL A 550 12.76 -16.28 0.00
N SER A 551 12.10 -16.30 -1.16
CA SER A 551 11.15 -17.36 -1.55
C SER A 551 11.80 -18.73 -1.76
N ASP A 552 13.12 -18.79 -2.00
CA ASP A 552 13.86 -20.05 -2.17
C ASP A 552 14.33 -20.66 -0.85
N ALA A 553 14.02 -20.02 0.29
CA ALA A 553 14.32 -20.56 1.61
C ALA A 553 13.50 -21.82 1.88
N LEU A 554 14.11 -22.78 2.59
CA LEU A 554 13.38 -23.93 3.13
C LEU A 554 12.38 -23.42 4.16
N THR A 555 11.12 -23.85 4.05
CA THR A 555 10.01 -23.46 4.93
C THR A 555 9.37 -24.70 5.59
N MET A 556 8.45 -24.49 6.50
CA MET A 556 7.74 -25.59 7.16
C MET A 556 7.11 -26.55 6.11
N GLY A 557 7.40 -27.84 6.26
CA GLY A 557 6.97 -28.90 5.35
C GLY A 557 7.86 -29.08 4.11
N THR A 558 8.93 -28.30 3.94
CA THR A 558 9.90 -28.52 2.86
C THR A 558 11.11 -29.33 3.36
N ARG A 559 11.73 -30.08 2.44
CA ARG A 559 12.96 -30.84 2.69
C ARG A 559 14.04 -30.41 1.70
N GLY A 560 15.22 -30.03 2.21
CA GLY A 560 16.41 -29.76 1.41
C GLY A 560 17.46 -30.86 1.58
N THR A 561 18.35 -31.04 0.61
CA THR A 561 19.42 -32.05 0.65
C THR A 561 20.75 -31.44 0.27
N LEU A 562 21.80 -31.82 1.02
CA LEU A 562 23.22 -31.61 0.68
C LEU A 562 23.89 -32.97 0.49
N ILE A 563 24.91 -32.99 -0.37
CA ILE A 563 25.73 -34.18 -0.62
C ILE A 563 27.17 -33.89 -0.24
N THR A 564 27.80 -34.74 0.56
CA THR A 564 29.19 -34.61 0.92
C THR A 564 30.10 -34.92 -0.27
N PRO A 565 31.34 -34.35 -0.31
CA PRO A 565 32.28 -34.64 -1.38
C PRO A 565 32.56 -36.12 -1.59
N ALA A 566 32.87 -36.49 -2.83
CA ALA A 566 33.21 -37.88 -3.18
C ALA A 566 34.63 -38.31 -2.72
N SER A 567 35.50 -37.33 -2.36
CA SER A 567 36.88 -37.61 -1.94
C SER A 567 37.09 -37.28 -0.46
N SER A 568 37.95 -38.07 0.20
CA SER A 568 38.28 -37.92 1.62
C SER A 568 39.27 -36.77 1.93
N GLY A 569 39.86 -36.16 0.90
CA GLY A 569 40.84 -35.05 1.04
C GLY A 569 40.21 -33.67 1.22
N GLN A 570 38.90 -33.58 1.41
CA GLN A 570 38.17 -32.33 1.53
C GLN A 570 37.57 -32.14 2.93
N ARG A 571 37.46 -30.90 3.39
CA ARG A 571 36.64 -30.51 4.52
C ARG A 571 35.28 -30.04 4.03
N PHE A 572 34.24 -30.25 4.81
CA PHE A 572 32.87 -29.87 4.47
C PHE A 572 32.25 -29.12 5.63
N ASN A 573 31.81 -27.89 5.36
CA ASN A 573 31.11 -27.05 6.30
C ASN A 573 29.65 -26.87 5.86
N ILE A 574 28.76 -26.72 6.83
CA ILE A 574 27.33 -26.50 6.62
C ILE A 574 26.98 -25.15 7.20
N GLY A 575 26.45 -24.26 6.36
CA GLY A 575 25.96 -22.95 6.78
C GLY A 575 24.45 -22.92 6.84
N ILE A 576 23.92 -22.27 7.86
CA ILE A 576 22.50 -22.09 8.10
C ILE A 576 22.24 -20.62 8.36
N ARG A 577 21.39 -20.00 7.53
CA ARG A 577 20.88 -18.63 7.65
C ARG A 577 19.39 -18.68 7.87
N THR A 578 18.93 -18.45 9.10
CA THR A 578 17.50 -18.40 9.43
C THR A 578 16.90 -17.03 9.10
N LEU A 579 15.62 -16.99 8.79
CA LEU A 579 14.86 -15.75 8.56
C LEU A 579 14.10 -15.33 9.83
N GLY A 580 13.29 -14.29 9.74
CA GLY A 580 12.65 -13.55 10.83
C GLY A 580 12.18 -14.33 12.07
N GLY A 581 11.55 -15.49 11.89
CA GLY A 581 11.05 -16.34 12.99
C GLY A 581 12.04 -17.38 13.53
N GLY A 582 13.25 -17.47 12.95
CA GLY A 582 14.16 -18.59 13.20
C GLY A 582 13.75 -19.86 12.45
N ALA A 583 14.35 -21.00 12.80
CA ALA A 583 13.96 -22.28 12.21
C ALA A 583 14.14 -23.44 13.20
N SER A 584 13.21 -24.37 13.19
CA SER A 584 13.30 -25.69 13.83
C SER A 584 13.43 -26.74 12.74
N MET A 585 14.45 -27.60 12.82
CA MET A 585 14.75 -28.57 11.76
C MET A 585 15.07 -29.96 12.32
N VAL A 586 14.68 -30.98 11.56
CA VAL A 586 15.22 -32.33 11.69
C VAL A 586 16.29 -32.52 10.63
N ILE A 587 17.50 -32.83 11.07
CA ILE A 587 18.65 -33.08 10.22
C ILE A 587 18.99 -34.57 10.27
N ARG A 588 19.02 -35.24 9.11
CA ARG A 588 19.33 -36.66 9.02
C ARG A 588 20.53 -36.87 8.10
N LEU A 589 21.45 -37.74 8.54
CA LEU A 589 22.60 -38.15 7.78
C LEU A 589 22.39 -39.59 7.27
N TYR A 590 22.63 -39.78 5.99
CA TYR A 590 22.57 -41.08 5.33
C TYR A 590 23.93 -41.40 4.70
N ASP A 591 24.33 -42.67 4.70
CA ASP A 591 25.48 -43.13 3.95
C ASP A 591 25.21 -43.20 2.43
N SER A 592 26.21 -43.57 1.64
CA SER A 592 26.09 -43.67 0.18
C SER A 592 25.16 -44.81 -0.28
N SER A 593 24.74 -45.72 0.60
CA SER A 593 23.76 -46.76 0.31
C SER A 593 22.33 -46.35 0.66
N GLY A 594 22.15 -45.18 1.31
CA GLY A 594 20.87 -44.68 1.79
C GLY A 594 20.51 -45.17 3.22
N ALA A 595 21.45 -45.82 3.95
CA ALA A 595 21.21 -46.18 5.34
C ALA A 595 21.32 -44.95 6.24
N LEU A 596 20.36 -44.77 7.15
CA LEU A 596 20.33 -43.69 8.13
C LEU A 596 21.44 -43.90 9.18
N LEU A 597 22.33 -42.91 9.29
CA LEU A 597 23.45 -42.92 10.24
C LEU A 597 23.13 -42.14 11.52
N SER A 598 22.51 -40.95 11.40
CA SER A 598 22.16 -40.16 12.58
C SER A 598 20.92 -39.26 12.28
N THR A 599 20.27 -38.84 13.37
CA THR A 599 19.15 -37.87 13.33
C THR A 599 19.32 -36.85 14.45
N HIS A 600 19.24 -35.58 14.12
CA HIS A 600 19.34 -34.48 15.06
C HIS A 600 18.15 -33.54 14.89
N THR A 601 17.58 -33.08 16.00
CA THR A 601 16.62 -31.98 15.98
C THR A 601 17.32 -30.73 16.54
N ARG A 602 17.30 -29.65 15.78
CA ARG A 602 18.00 -28.39 16.14
C ARG A 602 17.02 -27.22 16.01
N PHE A 603 17.19 -26.26 16.92
CA PHE A 603 16.54 -24.95 16.85
C PHE A 603 17.60 -23.87 16.61
N PHE A 604 17.34 -23.00 15.64
CA PHE A 604 18.17 -21.85 15.30
C PHE A 604 17.34 -20.58 15.52
N GLY A 605 17.90 -19.62 16.25
CA GLY A 605 17.22 -18.38 16.58
C GLY A 605 16.83 -17.53 15.35
N PRO A 606 16.06 -16.44 15.54
CA PRO A 606 15.64 -15.56 14.46
C PRO A 606 16.82 -14.78 13.86
N ASN A 607 16.84 -14.67 12.53
CA ASN A 607 17.86 -13.93 11.77
C ASN A 607 19.31 -14.31 12.11
N VAL A 608 19.58 -15.57 12.43
CA VAL A 608 20.92 -16.06 12.76
C VAL A 608 21.59 -16.60 11.50
N PHE A 609 22.86 -16.21 11.30
CA PHE A 609 23.78 -16.91 10.41
C PHE A 609 24.78 -17.70 11.25
N GLN A 610 24.97 -18.97 10.93
CA GLN A 610 26.01 -19.79 11.53
C GLN A 610 26.54 -20.85 10.56
N GLN A 611 27.85 -21.06 10.60
CA GLN A 611 28.51 -22.10 9.85
C GLN A 611 29.12 -23.09 10.83
N TYR A 612 28.89 -24.36 10.58
CA TYR A 612 29.37 -25.49 11.37
C TYR A 612 30.32 -26.33 10.54
N SER A 613 31.33 -26.93 11.15
CA SER A 613 31.98 -28.08 10.55
C SER A 613 30.99 -29.27 10.51
N PHE A 614 31.24 -30.23 9.63
CA PHE A 614 30.43 -31.43 9.51
C PHE A 614 30.27 -32.16 10.86
N ALA A 615 31.38 -32.33 11.60
CA ALA A 615 31.38 -33.01 12.88
C ALA A 615 30.60 -32.25 13.98
N GLU A 616 30.68 -30.90 14.01
CA GLU A 616 29.95 -30.08 15.00
C GLU A 616 28.44 -30.18 14.83
N LEU A 617 27.95 -30.22 13.58
CA LEU A 617 26.51 -30.24 13.33
C LEU A 617 25.91 -31.65 13.52
N LEU A 618 26.62 -32.71 13.07
CA LEU A 618 26.10 -34.06 12.89
C LEU A 618 26.66 -35.08 13.87
N ASP A 619 27.62 -34.69 14.72
CA ASP A 619 28.33 -35.57 15.64
C ASP A 619 28.82 -36.87 14.95
N ALA A 620 29.36 -36.72 13.74
CA ALA A 620 29.76 -37.81 12.87
C ALA A 620 31.04 -37.47 12.10
N SER A 621 31.71 -38.48 11.60
CA SER A 621 32.86 -38.32 10.71
C SER A 621 32.40 -38.15 9.28
N LEU A 622 33.05 -37.21 8.55
CA LEU A 622 32.79 -36.97 7.16
C LEU A 622 33.14 -38.19 6.31
N GLY A 623 32.17 -38.75 5.62
CA GLY A 623 32.31 -39.79 4.61
C GLY A 623 32.06 -39.29 3.21
N ALA A 624 32.45 -40.07 2.22
CA ALA A 624 32.23 -39.75 0.81
C ALA A 624 30.79 -40.02 0.37
N ASN A 625 30.21 -39.14 -0.42
CA ASN A 625 28.86 -39.30 -1.00
C ASN A 625 27.74 -39.56 0.04
N GLN A 626 27.86 -39.00 1.23
CA GLN A 626 26.78 -39.03 2.22
C GLN A 626 25.73 -38.00 1.88
N ALA A 627 24.46 -38.32 2.12
CA ALA A 627 23.36 -37.37 1.98
C ALA A 627 22.95 -36.78 3.34
N ILE A 628 22.77 -35.48 3.41
CA ILE A 628 22.28 -34.75 4.59
C ILE A 628 20.95 -34.11 4.22
N THR A 629 19.87 -34.54 4.90
CA THR A 629 18.55 -33.93 4.67
C THR A 629 18.19 -32.98 5.79
N PHE A 630 17.55 -31.87 5.43
CA PHE A 630 17.05 -30.83 6.33
C PHE A 630 15.55 -30.72 6.14
N GLU A 631 14.79 -31.12 7.13
CA GLU A 631 13.33 -31.03 7.15
C GLU A 631 12.92 -29.92 8.12
N VAL A 632 12.28 -28.87 7.61
CA VAL A 632 11.86 -27.72 8.42
C VAL A 632 10.52 -28.00 9.08
N LEU A 633 10.52 -28.00 10.42
CA LEU A 633 9.33 -28.21 11.25
C LEU A 633 8.60 -26.89 11.57
N GLY A 634 9.28 -25.74 11.44
CA GLY A 634 8.74 -24.42 11.71
C GLY A 634 9.76 -23.34 11.37
N GLY A 635 9.26 -22.17 10.98
CA GLY A 635 10.10 -21.06 10.50
C GLY A 635 10.65 -21.27 9.11
N SER A 636 11.81 -20.63 8.80
CA SER A 636 12.45 -20.71 7.48
C SER A 636 13.95 -20.50 7.55
N ALA A 637 14.70 -21.13 6.62
CA ALA A 637 16.14 -20.97 6.53
C ALA A 637 16.69 -21.24 5.13
N ILE A 638 17.82 -20.63 4.83
CA ILE A 638 18.70 -20.97 3.72
C ILE A 638 19.80 -21.86 4.27
N VAL A 639 20.02 -23.01 3.64
CA VAL A 639 21.03 -23.99 4.03
C VAL A 639 21.99 -24.20 2.86
N TYR A 640 23.29 -24.19 3.13
CA TYR A 640 24.30 -24.48 2.14
C TYR A 640 25.38 -25.42 2.67
N GLY A 641 26.02 -26.15 1.77
CA GLY A 641 27.24 -26.91 2.02
C GLY A 641 28.42 -26.29 1.27
N SER A 642 29.57 -26.12 1.94
CA SER A 642 30.80 -25.69 1.30
C SER A 642 31.90 -26.72 1.48
N ALA A 643 32.50 -27.15 0.38
CA ALA A 643 33.66 -28.06 0.37
C ALA A 643 34.93 -27.32 0.02
N VAL A 644 36.01 -27.66 0.69
CA VAL A 644 37.36 -27.13 0.39
C VAL A 644 38.37 -28.28 0.35
N ASP A 645 39.08 -28.39 -0.77
CA ASP A 645 40.14 -29.37 -0.92
C ASP A 645 41.38 -28.97 -0.06
N ASN A 646 41.80 -29.87 0.79
CA ASN A 646 42.86 -29.59 1.76
C ASN A 646 44.26 -29.47 1.15
N THR A 647 44.44 -29.90 -0.10
CA THR A 647 45.74 -29.88 -0.81
C THR A 647 45.80 -28.68 -1.75
N THR A 648 44.77 -28.45 -2.53
CA THR A 648 44.76 -27.43 -3.57
C THR A 648 44.09 -26.12 -3.12
N GLY A 649 43.31 -26.14 -2.04
CA GLY A 649 42.48 -25.02 -1.60
C GLY A 649 41.25 -24.77 -2.51
N ALA A 650 40.97 -25.65 -3.49
CA ALA A 650 39.82 -25.51 -4.37
C ALA A 650 38.53 -25.53 -3.58
N MET A 651 37.62 -24.62 -3.89
CA MET A 651 36.35 -24.39 -3.15
C MET A 651 35.14 -24.72 -4.01
N SER A 652 34.11 -25.26 -3.41
CA SER A 652 32.79 -25.39 -4.02
C SER A 652 31.68 -25.10 -3.00
N LEU A 653 30.49 -24.72 -3.49
CA LEU A 653 29.30 -24.48 -2.67
C LEU A 653 28.09 -25.08 -3.35
N GLN A 654 27.21 -25.68 -2.56
CA GLN A 654 25.89 -26.14 -2.98
C GLN A 654 24.82 -25.57 -2.03
N LEU A 655 23.68 -25.18 -2.59
CA LEU A 655 22.49 -24.82 -1.81
C LEU A 655 21.60 -26.06 -1.61
N ALA A 656 21.02 -26.20 -0.44
CA ALA A 656 19.97 -27.18 -0.20
C ALA A 656 18.67 -26.65 -0.82
N GLN A 657 18.31 -27.15 -2.00
CA GLN A 657 17.07 -26.80 -2.67
C GLN A 657 15.89 -27.54 -2.05
N GLY A 658 14.80 -26.81 -1.80
CA GLY A 658 13.58 -27.37 -1.22
C GLY A 658 12.82 -28.25 -2.22
N VAL A 659 12.41 -29.43 -1.77
CA VAL A 659 11.44 -30.31 -2.45
C VAL A 659 10.23 -30.41 -1.54
N ASN A 660 9.05 -30.21 -2.07
CA ASN A 660 7.80 -30.49 -1.36
C ASN A 660 7.55 -32.02 -1.42
N ASP A 661 7.20 -32.62 -0.31
CA ASP A 661 6.83 -34.04 -0.21
C ASP A 661 5.47 -34.30 -0.86
#